data_eaf6a7a23c496d61671593e0acb0f2c6
#
_entry.id   eaf6a7a23c496d61671593e0acb0f2c6
#
_cell.length_a   1.000
_cell.length_b   1.000
_cell.length_c   1.000
_cell.angle_alpha   90.00
_cell.angle_beta   90.00
_cell.angle_gamma   90.00
#
_symmetry.space_group_name_H-M   'P 1'
#
loop_
_entity.id
_entity.type
_entity.pdbx_description
1 polymer ?
#
loop_
_entity_poly.entity_id
_entity_poly.type
_entity_poly.pdbx_seq_one_letter_code
_entity_poly.pdbx_strand_id
1 'polypeptide(L)'
;MMLNSPLNKGFKVIAPHLFDEISSRNFVSSKISPFCKSSGLEDSWRPFYQMVGLGFKPNQFIYGSLLSACAASQAVKPGLQAYSHAIKTGFSSDDYVCTGMIGLFSKCHCFNEALRVFNGANRENVISWNTIIAGGVRNADYKLALELFLRMLDGFSAPSSFTLSSVLGACSGLKALVFGQGIHGWVVKSGVEGDVFVGTALVDMYSKCGKMEDAVKAFERIPDQNEVCCTAIISGFVQSDHPVSALRFFIDKRKTGVDFNQFTITSVLCACAQVAWFKEASQVHCLTVKTGFFEDCAVQNALINTYSKCGSIDFAERVFEGMGGEKNSVSWASMMTCYAQNHMGGKSIKLFQRMLNEGLKPECFACSSVLSIIGLLDMGKQIHCFAIKAGLEMDISVGSAIFTMYSKCGCLDDSYKVFALIPKKDAVSWTSMIAGFSEYGQPMNAFQVFQDMLMAELKPDQVTLAAVLSACTACKSMKRGKEVHGYAIVSGVGSETLFGGALVTLYSKCGALVLAQRAFDSMHERDLVAWSSLISGYAQNDMAMEVMAQFRDMRISDLDMDGFTISSILCLSGSSVKLELGIEIHALSVKSGLDLDHSVSSSLITMYSKCGSLYDSSIVFDSIMQPCLISWTAIIVAYAQHGQANEALKLFEKMKREGVEPDSVTFVGVLTACSHNGLVEKGFSYLNSMVRDYGLKPGTQHYACIVDLLGRSGKLEEAWRFIESMPIEPDALIWGALLGGCRVHGHEELGKLAAQKLLELEPRDSGAYVCLSNIYAEAGCWEEVREIRSLMREMGVNKEPGWSSM
;
A
#
# COMPACT_ATOMS: atom_id res chain seq x y z
N MET A 1 -55.12 17.21 -24.75
CA MET A 1 -55.54 18.50 -24.12
C MET A 1 -54.28 19.19 -23.67
N MET A 2 -53.81 20.18 -24.47
CA MET A 2 -52.94 21.32 -24.17
C MET A 2 -52.57 21.95 -25.52
N LEU A 3 -53.46 22.59 -26.16
CA LEU A 3 -53.30 23.36 -27.40
C LEU A 3 -54.01 24.73 -27.25
N ASN A 4 -53.58 25.50 -26.24
CA ASN A 4 -53.99 26.90 -26.18
C ASN A 4 -52.90 27.67 -25.37
N SER A 5 -51.85 28.05 -26.04
CA SER A 5 -50.93 29.08 -25.51
C SER A 5 -50.79 30.22 -26.54
N PRO A 6 -50.62 31.48 -26.05
CA PRO A 6 -50.73 32.70 -26.89
C PRO A 6 -49.65 32.90 -27.95
N LEU A 7 -48.72 31.96 -28.16
CA LEU A 7 -47.67 32.03 -29.17
C LEU A 7 -48.11 31.77 -30.62
N ASN A 8 -49.41 31.43 -30.83
CA ASN A 8 -49.91 31.10 -32.15
C ASN A 8 -50.35 32.32 -33.01
N LYS A 9 -50.28 33.57 -32.47
CA LYS A 9 -50.71 34.79 -33.19
C LYS A 9 -49.58 35.55 -33.94
N GLY A 10 -48.31 35.27 -33.60
CA GLY A 10 -47.16 35.97 -34.24
C GLY A 10 -46.63 35.31 -35.53
N PHE A 11 -46.95 34.04 -35.76
CA PHE A 11 -46.35 33.26 -36.87
C PHE A 11 -47.15 33.23 -38.17
N LYS A 12 -48.42 33.77 -38.19
CA LYS A 12 -49.24 33.78 -39.38
C LYS A 12 -48.86 34.87 -40.46
N VAL A 13 -47.93 35.76 -40.12
CA VAL A 13 -47.60 36.90 -41.02
C VAL A 13 -46.25 36.66 -41.77
N ILE A 14 -45.44 35.67 -41.40
CA ILE A 14 -44.11 35.44 -42.04
C ILE A 14 -44.14 34.22 -43.00
N ALA A 15 -45.27 33.53 -43.12
CA ALA A 15 -45.38 32.22 -43.75
C ALA A 15 -45.35 32.14 -45.28
N PRO A 16 -45.78 33.15 -46.12
CA PRO A 16 -45.85 32.91 -47.58
C PRO A 16 -44.49 32.82 -48.26
N HIS A 17 -43.50 33.58 -47.89
CA HIS A 17 -42.19 33.54 -48.53
C HIS A 17 -41.26 32.41 -48.07
N LEU A 18 -41.49 31.87 -46.89
CA LEU A 18 -40.76 30.65 -46.43
C LEU A 18 -41.36 29.37 -47.06
N PHE A 19 -42.61 29.37 -47.55
CA PHE A 19 -43.29 28.21 -48.11
C PHE A 19 -42.71 27.77 -49.45
N ASP A 20 -42.30 28.69 -50.32
CA ASP A 20 -41.70 28.39 -51.63
C ASP A 20 -40.23 27.92 -51.53
N GLU A 21 -39.52 28.35 -50.50
CA GLU A 21 -38.12 27.85 -50.21
C GLU A 21 -38.12 26.50 -49.50
N ILE A 22 -39.17 26.14 -48.75
CA ILE A 22 -39.30 24.86 -48.00
C ILE A 22 -39.68 23.68 -48.93
N SER A 23 -40.23 23.97 -50.12
CA SER A 23 -40.62 22.93 -51.08
C SER A 23 -39.47 22.24 -51.81
N SER A 24 -38.24 22.78 -51.71
CA SER A 24 -37.06 22.08 -52.22
C SER A 24 -36.52 21.09 -51.19
N ARG A 25 -36.48 19.81 -51.53
CA ARG A 25 -36.01 18.67 -50.69
C ARG A 25 -34.64 18.89 -50.04
N ASN A 26 -33.83 19.80 -50.57
CA ASN A 26 -32.47 20.10 -50.11
C ASN A 26 -32.42 21.21 -49.04
N PHE A 27 -33.41 22.08 -48.91
CA PHE A 27 -33.38 23.21 -48.00
C PHE A 27 -33.67 22.81 -46.54
N VAL A 28 -34.59 21.84 -46.30
CA VAL A 28 -34.96 21.36 -44.98
C VAL A 28 -33.81 20.55 -44.37
N SER A 29 -33.12 19.72 -45.20
CA SER A 29 -31.98 18.93 -44.70
C SER A 29 -30.72 19.77 -44.42
N SER A 30 -30.48 20.83 -45.22
CA SER A 30 -29.29 21.68 -45.06
C SER A 30 -29.37 22.67 -43.90
N LYS A 31 -30.58 23.08 -43.48
CA LYS A 31 -30.76 23.96 -42.32
C LYS A 31 -31.00 23.24 -40.98
N ILE A 32 -31.62 22.07 -40.97
CA ILE A 32 -31.89 21.31 -39.75
C ILE A 32 -30.61 20.60 -39.28
N SER A 33 -29.76 20.08 -40.17
CA SER A 33 -28.51 19.38 -39.85
C SER A 33 -27.48 20.26 -39.06
N PRO A 34 -27.25 21.55 -39.37
CA PRO A 34 -26.38 22.41 -38.55
C PRO A 34 -27.00 22.77 -37.20
N PHE A 35 -28.34 22.96 -37.12
CA PHE A 35 -29.04 23.27 -35.86
C PHE A 35 -28.94 22.14 -34.83
N CYS A 36 -28.98 20.87 -35.26
CA CYS A 36 -28.86 19.71 -34.39
C CYS A 36 -27.45 19.50 -33.85
N LYS A 37 -26.43 20.17 -34.40
CA LYS A 37 -25.01 20.02 -33.95
C LYS A 37 -24.58 21.06 -32.92
N SER A 38 -25.28 22.17 -32.78
CA SER A 38 -24.84 23.33 -31.97
C SER A 38 -25.80 23.77 -30.87
N SER A 39 -27.00 23.17 -30.77
CA SER A 39 -28.06 23.55 -29.83
C SER A 39 -28.55 22.38 -29.01
N GLY A 40 -29.07 22.64 -27.80
CA GLY A 40 -29.55 21.61 -26.86
C GLY A 40 -30.65 20.70 -27.41
N LEU A 41 -30.99 19.64 -26.67
CA LEU A 41 -31.97 18.63 -27.07
C LEU A 41 -33.33 19.24 -27.44
N GLU A 42 -33.82 20.23 -26.70
CA GLU A 42 -35.08 20.92 -26.91
C GLU A 42 -35.11 21.67 -28.25
N ASP A 43 -34.01 22.27 -28.64
CA ASP A 43 -33.92 23.03 -29.91
C ASP A 43 -33.93 22.08 -31.12
N SER A 44 -33.45 20.88 -30.99
CA SER A 44 -33.51 19.85 -32.06
C SER A 44 -34.92 19.27 -32.23
N TRP A 45 -35.69 19.17 -31.17
CA TRP A 45 -37.06 18.60 -31.18
C TRP A 45 -38.11 19.63 -31.68
N ARG A 46 -37.91 20.91 -31.41
CA ARG A 46 -38.85 21.96 -31.79
C ARG A 46 -39.16 22.01 -33.31
N PRO A 47 -38.16 22.00 -34.22
CA PRO A 47 -38.39 21.93 -35.66
C PRO A 47 -39.09 20.64 -36.09
N PHE A 48 -38.76 19.52 -35.47
CA PHE A 48 -39.40 18.23 -35.75
C PHE A 48 -40.89 18.22 -35.41
N TYR A 49 -41.29 18.69 -34.24
CA TYR A 49 -42.71 18.83 -33.90
C TYR A 49 -43.49 19.82 -34.77
N GLN A 50 -42.84 20.93 -35.14
CA GLN A 50 -43.47 21.91 -36.05
C GLN A 50 -43.74 21.27 -37.43
N MET A 51 -42.76 20.56 -37.96
CA MET A 51 -42.89 19.88 -39.26
C MET A 51 -43.98 18.82 -39.26
N VAL A 52 -44.01 17.94 -38.23
CA VAL A 52 -45.05 16.93 -38.08
C VAL A 52 -46.43 17.56 -37.86
N GLY A 53 -46.51 18.63 -37.05
CA GLY A 53 -47.76 19.39 -36.82
C GLY A 53 -48.30 20.08 -38.05
N LEU A 54 -47.48 20.43 -39.04
CA LEU A 54 -47.84 20.99 -40.32
C LEU A 54 -48.19 19.91 -41.40
N GLY A 55 -48.15 18.61 -41.04
CA GLY A 55 -48.47 17.49 -41.90
C GLY A 55 -47.32 17.02 -42.82
N PHE A 56 -46.12 17.58 -42.68
CA PHE A 56 -44.96 17.13 -43.46
C PHE A 56 -44.41 15.80 -42.91
N LYS A 57 -44.07 14.88 -43.81
CA LYS A 57 -43.41 13.60 -43.41
C LYS A 57 -41.92 13.77 -43.29
N PRO A 58 -41.33 13.52 -42.10
CA PRO A 58 -39.88 13.55 -41.92
C PRO A 58 -39.19 12.49 -42.83
N ASN A 59 -38.01 12.81 -43.31
CA ASN A 59 -37.18 11.88 -44.07
C ASN A 59 -36.11 11.21 -43.22
N GLN A 60 -35.39 10.22 -43.75
CA GLN A 60 -34.34 9.46 -43.07
C GLN A 60 -33.26 10.34 -42.44
N PHE A 61 -32.87 11.43 -43.09
CA PHE A 61 -31.83 12.35 -42.58
C PHE A 61 -32.27 13.11 -41.33
N ILE A 62 -33.55 13.50 -41.27
CA ILE A 62 -34.13 14.17 -40.10
C ILE A 62 -34.14 13.20 -38.89
N TYR A 63 -34.56 11.95 -39.11
CA TYR A 63 -34.51 10.95 -38.02
C TYR A 63 -33.07 10.66 -37.57
N GLY A 64 -32.14 10.47 -38.50
CA GLY A 64 -30.72 10.26 -38.19
C GLY A 64 -30.11 11.43 -37.41
N SER A 65 -30.40 12.67 -37.80
CA SER A 65 -29.94 13.87 -37.08
C SER A 65 -30.55 13.97 -35.67
N LEU A 66 -31.84 13.68 -35.52
CA LEU A 66 -32.54 13.73 -34.26
C LEU A 66 -32.04 12.64 -33.30
N LEU A 67 -31.81 11.43 -33.81
CA LEU A 67 -31.20 10.33 -33.02
C LEU A 67 -29.77 10.65 -32.62
N SER A 68 -29.00 11.31 -33.48
CA SER A 68 -27.64 11.78 -33.16
C SER A 68 -27.64 12.85 -32.07
N ALA A 69 -28.60 13.76 -32.06
CA ALA A 69 -28.78 14.75 -30.99
C ALA A 69 -29.19 14.08 -29.65
N CYS A 70 -30.11 13.12 -29.69
CA CYS A 70 -30.48 12.30 -28.53
C CYS A 70 -29.27 11.52 -28.00
N ALA A 71 -28.44 11.00 -28.89
CA ALA A 71 -27.21 10.29 -28.52
C ALA A 71 -26.15 11.23 -27.88
N ALA A 72 -26.05 12.47 -28.36
CA ALA A 72 -25.17 13.48 -27.77
C ALA A 72 -25.60 13.87 -26.34
N SER A 73 -26.92 13.95 -26.11
CA SER A 73 -27.54 14.29 -24.81
C SER A 73 -27.80 13.07 -23.94
N GLN A 74 -27.41 11.85 -24.33
CA GLN A 74 -27.67 10.57 -23.66
C GLN A 74 -29.16 10.35 -23.32
N ALA A 75 -30.06 10.87 -24.12
CA ALA A 75 -31.51 10.85 -23.88
C ALA A 75 -32.20 9.67 -24.59
N VAL A 76 -32.23 8.49 -23.92
CA VAL A 76 -32.83 7.27 -24.49
C VAL A 76 -34.32 7.43 -24.80
N LYS A 77 -35.13 7.97 -23.87
CA LYS A 77 -36.60 8.10 -24.03
C LYS A 77 -37.00 8.90 -25.23
N PRO A 78 -36.51 10.13 -25.46
CA PRO A 78 -36.75 10.88 -26.70
C PRO A 78 -36.30 10.13 -27.96
N GLY A 79 -35.11 9.47 -27.91
CA GLY A 79 -34.65 8.69 -29.06
C GLY A 79 -35.57 7.54 -29.43
N LEU A 80 -36.14 6.82 -28.45
CA LEU A 80 -37.15 5.80 -28.69
C LEU A 80 -38.48 6.37 -29.28
N GLN A 81 -38.88 7.57 -28.88
CA GLN A 81 -40.02 8.27 -29.48
C GLN A 81 -39.79 8.60 -30.97
N ALA A 82 -38.60 9.13 -31.29
CA ALA A 82 -38.19 9.38 -32.67
C ALA A 82 -38.19 8.10 -33.51
N TYR A 83 -37.66 7.00 -32.96
CA TYR A 83 -37.63 5.71 -33.65
C TYR A 83 -39.05 5.11 -33.81
N SER A 84 -39.92 5.22 -32.82
CA SER A 84 -41.31 4.79 -32.93
C SER A 84 -42.04 5.53 -34.03
N HIS A 85 -41.74 6.82 -34.25
CA HIS A 85 -42.31 7.59 -35.35
C HIS A 85 -41.68 7.16 -36.68
N ALA A 86 -40.38 6.88 -36.74
CA ALA A 86 -39.71 6.34 -37.93
C ALA A 86 -40.28 4.98 -38.37
N ILE A 87 -40.64 4.11 -37.41
CA ILE A 87 -41.33 2.84 -37.71
C ILE A 87 -42.70 3.10 -38.39
N LYS A 88 -43.52 4.00 -37.85
CA LYS A 88 -44.83 4.36 -38.38
C LYS A 88 -44.79 4.96 -39.77
N THR A 89 -43.67 5.62 -40.10
CA THR A 89 -43.46 6.27 -41.40
C THR A 89 -42.68 5.42 -42.41
N GLY A 90 -42.32 4.17 -42.02
CA GLY A 90 -41.68 3.18 -42.88
C GLY A 90 -40.16 3.33 -43.04
N PHE A 91 -39.48 4.08 -42.15
CA PHE A 91 -38.05 4.30 -42.19
C PHE A 91 -37.28 3.42 -41.16
N SER A 92 -37.90 2.41 -40.59
CA SER A 92 -37.25 1.57 -39.54
C SER A 92 -36.04 0.77 -40.04
N SER A 93 -36.00 0.43 -41.31
CA SER A 93 -34.92 -0.36 -41.93
C SER A 93 -33.95 0.51 -42.72
N ASP A 94 -34.09 1.85 -42.66
CA ASP A 94 -33.18 2.76 -43.33
C ASP A 94 -31.81 2.84 -42.64
N ASP A 95 -30.72 2.79 -43.39
CA ASP A 95 -29.34 2.77 -42.89
C ASP A 95 -28.98 3.94 -41.96
N TYR A 96 -29.48 5.15 -42.26
CA TYR A 96 -29.24 6.35 -41.43
C TYR A 96 -29.96 6.27 -40.10
N VAL A 97 -31.17 5.74 -40.11
CA VAL A 97 -32.00 5.57 -38.89
C VAL A 97 -31.40 4.45 -38.02
N CYS A 98 -31.06 3.33 -38.64
CA CYS A 98 -30.41 2.22 -37.94
C CYS A 98 -29.08 2.61 -37.31
N THR A 99 -28.21 3.32 -38.08
CA THR A 99 -26.92 3.81 -37.56
C THR A 99 -27.13 4.82 -36.41
N GLY A 100 -28.13 5.72 -36.54
CA GLY A 100 -28.51 6.66 -35.48
C GLY A 100 -28.93 5.94 -34.19
N MET A 101 -29.71 4.84 -34.29
CA MET A 101 -30.14 4.03 -33.15
C MET A 101 -28.95 3.26 -32.50
N ILE A 102 -28.09 2.66 -33.33
CA ILE A 102 -26.87 2.02 -32.85
C ILE A 102 -26.01 3.02 -32.07
N GLY A 103 -25.84 4.25 -32.61
CA GLY A 103 -25.10 5.31 -31.95
C GLY A 103 -25.73 5.77 -30.62
N LEU A 104 -27.06 5.88 -30.59
CA LEU A 104 -27.82 6.25 -29.39
C LEU A 104 -27.63 5.21 -28.27
N PHE A 105 -27.90 3.92 -28.54
CA PHE A 105 -27.78 2.87 -27.57
C PHE A 105 -26.34 2.68 -27.10
N SER A 106 -25.36 2.80 -28.00
CA SER A 106 -23.93 2.72 -27.67
C SER A 106 -23.47 3.84 -26.72
N LYS A 107 -24.01 5.07 -26.89
CA LYS A 107 -23.66 6.21 -26.02
C LYS A 107 -24.43 6.20 -24.68
N CYS A 108 -25.57 5.54 -24.63
CA CYS A 108 -26.40 5.42 -23.43
C CYS A 108 -26.11 4.15 -22.62
N HIS A 109 -24.98 3.48 -22.86
CA HIS A 109 -24.57 2.24 -22.17
C HIS A 109 -25.57 1.06 -22.30
N CYS A 110 -26.39 1.08 -23.35
CA CYS A 110 -27.33 0.01 -23.70
C CYS A 110 -26.79 -0.84 -24.86
N PHE A 111 -25.57 -1.38 -24.74
CA PHE A 111 -24.87 -1.97 -25.88
C PHE A 111 -25.54 -3.22 -26.44
N ASN A 112 -26.20 -4.03 -25.62
CA ASN A 112 -26.95 -5.19 -26.08
C ASN A 112 -28.10 -4.82 -27.02
N GLU A 113 -28.78 -3.70 -26.79
CA GLU A 113 -29.83 -3.17 -27.68
C GLU A 113 -29.23 -2.63 -29.00
N ALA A 114 -28.01 -2.00 -28.91
CA ALA A 114 -27.30 -1.60 -30.12
C ALA A 114 -26.97 -2.79 -31.02
N LEU A 115 -26.55 -3.92 -30.45
CA LEU A 115 -26.27 -5.18 -31.14
C LEU A 115 -27.52 -5.77 -31.77
N ARG A 116 -28.67 -5.72 -31.10
CA ARG A 116 -29.94 -6.20 -31.68
C ARG A 116 -30.33 -5.39 -32.91
N VAL A 117 -30.23 -4.07 -32.86
CA VAL A 117 -30.49 -3.21 -34.01
C VAL A 117 -29.52 -3.48 -35.13
N PHE A 118 -28.23 -3.61 -34.83
CA PHE A 118 -27.17 -3.90 -35.80
C PHE A 118 -27.41 -5.26 -36.53
N ASN A 119 -27.77 -6.31 -35.78
CA ASN A 119 -28.01 -7.62 -36.37
C ASN A 119 -29.25 -7.66 -37.29
N GLY A 120 -30.21 -6.74 -37.11
CA GLY A 120 -31.36 -6.56 -37.96
C GLY A 120 -31.18 -5.58 -39.14
N ALA A 121 -30.05 -4.84 -39.19
CA ALA A 121 -29.73 -3.86 -40.21
C ALA A 121 -28.99 -4.46 -41.41
N ASN A 122 -28.92 -3.70 -42.53
CA ASN A 122 -28.11 -4.11 -43.69
C ASN A 122 -26.60 -4.11 -43.33
N ARG A 123 -25.94 -5.25 -43.46
CA ARG A 123 -24.53 -5.45 -43.11
C ARG A 123 -23.53 -4.93 -44.14
N GLU A 124 -23.95 -4.41 -45.25
CA GLU A 124 -23.06 -3.85 -46.27
C GLU A 124 -22.62 -2.39 -45.96
N ASN A 125 -23.27 -1.76 -44.97
CA ASN A 125 -22.98 -0.36 -44.62
C ASN A 125 -21.79 -0.25 -43.65
N VAL A 126 -20.65 0.23 -44.16
CA VAL A 126 -19.41 0.47 -43.38
C VAL A 126 -19.65 1.41 -42.19
N ILE A 127 -20.57 2.39 -42.32
CA ILE A 127 -20.84 3.35 -41.23
C ILE A 127 -21.50 2.65 -40.04
N SER A 128 -22.38 1.70 -40.29
CA SER A 128 -23.01 0.89 -39.22
C SER A 128 -21.96 -0.01 -38.50
N TRP A 129 -21.04 -0.62 -39.26
CA TRP A 129 -19.91 -1.35 -38.70
C TRP A 129 -19.01 -0.46 -37.81
N ASN A 130 -18.64 0.72 -38.32
CA ASN A 130 -17.85 1.69 -37.57
C ASN A 130 -18.52 2.10 -36.24
N THR A 131 -19.84 2.33 -36.31
CA THR A 131 -20.61 2.80 -35.15
C THR A 131 -20.71 1.72 -34.09
N ILE A 132 -20.94 0.46 -34.48
CA ILE A 132 -21.05 -0.63 -33.50
C ILE A 132 -19.67 -1.03 -32.90
N ILE A 133 -18.60 -1.07 -33.71
CA ILE A 133 -17.23 -1.33 -33.21
C ILE A 133 -16.80 -0.24 -32.24
N ALA A 134 -16.96 1.05 -32.59
CA ALA A 134 -16.69 2.16 -31.67
C ALA A 134 -17.61 2.14 -30.43
N GLY A 135 -18.86 1.65 -30.59
CA GLY A 135 -19.77 1.39 -29.47
C GLY A 135 -19.24 0.36 -28.50
N GLY A 136 -18.72 -0.76 -28.99
CA GLY A 136 -18.08 -1.80 -28.16
C GLY A 136 -16.88 -1.25 -27.37
N VAL A 137 -16.01 -0.48 -28.03
CA VAL A 137 -14.86 0.15 -27.38
C VAL A 137 -15.30 1.11 -26.27
N ARG A 138 -16.33 1.95 -26.54
CA ARG A 138 -16.85 2.91 -25.54
C ARG A 138 -17.48 2.24 -24.34
N ASN A 139 -18.10 1.08 -24.53
CA ASN A 139 -18.71 0.32 -23.43
C ASN A 139 -17.74 -0.69 -22.78
N ALA A 140 -16.43 -0.56 -23.07
CA ALA A 140 -15.37 -1.44 -22.56
C ALA A 140 -15.52 -2.94 -22.94
N ASP A 141 -16.36 -3.24 -23.91
CA ASP A 141 -16.49 -4.60 -24.47
C ASP A 141 -15.52 -4.81 -25.63
N TYR A 142 -14.23 -4.73 -25.29
CA TYR A 142 -13.14 -4.73 -26.27
C TYR A 142 -13.06 -6.06 -27.05
N LYS A 143 -13.36 -7.20 -26.41
CA LYS A 143 -13.34 -8.52 -27.09
C LYS A 143 -14.37 -8.56 -28.18
N LEU A 144 -15.59 -8.15 -27.88
CA LEU A 144 -16.68 -8.15 -28.84
C LEU A 144 -16.42 -7.14 -29.98
N ALA A 145 -15.77 -6.00 -29.67
CA ALA A 145 -15.36 -5.04 -30.70
C ALA A 145 -14.38 -5.66 -31.71
N LEU A 146 -13.41 -6.46 -31.25
CA LEU A 146 -12.47 -7.19 -32.11
C LEU A 146 -13.17 -8.31 -32.90
N GLU A 147 -14.09 -9.03 -32.29
CA GLU A 147 -14.90 -10.05 -32.98
C GLU A 147 -15.76 -9.42 -34.09
N LEU A 148 -16.38 -8.27 -33.84
CA LEU A 148 -17.15 -7.53 -34.83
C LEU A 148 -16.26 -7.05 -35.99
N PHE A 149 -15.04 -6.62 -35.71
CA PHE A 149 -14.06 -6.25 -36.73
C PHE A 149 -13.70 -7.43 -37.62
N LEU A 150 -13.42 -8.62 -37.05
CA LEU A 150 -13.16 -9.84 -37.81
C LEU A 150 -14.36 -10.20 -38.72
N ARG A 151 -15.59 -10.15 -38.20
CA ARG A 151 -16.81 -10.37 -38.98
C ARG A 151 -16.98 -9.33 -40.11
N MET A 152 -16.55 -8.09 -39.93
CA MET A 152 -16.56 -7.05 -40.94
C MET A 152 -15.61 -7.43 -42.08
N LEU A 153 -14.43 -7.98 -41.78
CA LEU A 153 -13.45 -8.42 -42.77
C LEU A 153 -13.94 -9.65 -43.53
N ASP A 154 -14.58 -10.62 -42.83
CA ASP A 154 -15.19 -11.81 -43.49
C ASP A 154 -16.30 -11.42 -44.48
N GLY A 155 -17.00 -10.29 -44.26
CA GLY A 155 -18.00 -9.73 -45.13
C GLY A 155 -17.45 -8.91 -46.30
N PHE A 156 -16.11 -8.93 -46.54
CA PHE A 156 -15.44 -8.16 -47.61
C PHE A 156 -15.60 -6.63 -47.53
N SER A 157 -15.99 -6.08 -46.37
CA SER A 157 -16.08 -4.65 -46.17
C SER A 157 -14.73 -4.04 -45.86
N ALA A 158 -14.22 -3.11 -46.65
CA ALA A 158 -12.92 -2.48 -46.44
C ALA A 158 -12.96 -1.54 -45.21
N PRO A 159 -12.07 -1.73 -44.19
CA PRO A 159 -12.00 -0.83 -43.02
C PRO A 159 -11.55 0.55 -43.40
N SER A 160 -12.17 1.57 -42.79
CA SER A 160 -11.78 2.96 -42.89
C SER A 160 -10.77 3.34 -41.78
N SER A 161 -10.12 4.52 -41.91
CA SER A 161 -9.28 5.06 -40.82
C SER A 161 -10.01 5.13 -39.48
N PHE A 162 -11.31 5.39 -39.48
CA PHE A 162 -12.13 5.41 -38.27
C PHE A 162 -12.32 3.99 -37.68
N THR A 163 -12.49 2.99 -38.54
CA THR A 163 -12.56 1.58 -38.09
C THR A 163 -11.26 1.17 -37.42
N LEU A 164 -10.11 1.46 -38.08
CA LEU A 164 -8.79 1.10 -37.60
C LEU A 164 -8.43 1.77 -36.29
N SER A 165 -8.72 3.08 -36.14
CA SER A 165 -8.50 3.79 -34.89
C SER A 165 -9.35 3.20 -33.74
N SER A 166 -10.60 2.79 -34.02
CA SER A 166 -11.46 2.13 -33.03
C SER A 166 -10.93 0.75 -32.63
N VAL A 167 -10.48 -0.05 -33.59
CA VAL A 167 -9.90 -1.38 -33.35
C VAL A 167 -8.59 -1.30 -32.56
N LEU A 168 -7.72 -0.33 -32.88
CA LEU A 168 -6.52 -0.05 -32.12
C LEU A 168 -6.85 0.36 -30.68
N GLY A 169 -7.94 1.13 -30.50
CA GLY A 169 -8.48 1.43 -29.16
C GLY A 169 -8.94 0.20 -28.39
N ALA A 170 -9.53 -0.81 -29.06
CA ALA A 170 -9.86 -2.08 -28.45
C ALA A 170 -8.61 -2.89 -28.07
N CYS A 171 -7.59 -2.92 -28.94
CA CYS A 171 -6.29 -3.54 -28.65
C CYS A 171 -5.59 -2.90 -27.44
N SER A 172 -5.67 -1.56 -27.36
CA SER A 172 -5.17 -0.75 -26.25
C SER A 172 -5.86 -1.14 -24.92
N GLY A 173 -7.19 -1.26 -24.91
CA GLY A 173 -7.96 -1.64 -23.73
C GLY A 173 -7.69 -3.06 -23.24
N LEU A 174 -7.43 -4.01 -24.14
CA LEU A 174 -7.08 -5.42 -23.82
C LEU A 174 -5.58 -5.64 -23.60
N LYS A 175 -4.74 -4.64 -23.85
CA LYS A 175 -3.26 -4.79 -23.93
C LYS A 175 -2.83 -5.89 -24.92
N ALA A 176 -3.58 -6.05 -26.02
CA ALA A 176 -3.40 -7.11 -27.00
C ALA A 176 -2.33 -6.72 -28.04
N LEU A 177 -1.04 -6.73 -27.64
CA LEU A 177 0.09 -6.27 -28.43
C LEU A 177 0.17 -6.97 -29.81
N VAL A 178 0.10 -8.30 -29.84
CA VAL A 178 0.27 -9.10 -31.08
C VAL A 178 -0.80 -8.74 -32.12
N PHE A 179 -2.06 -8.63 -31.68
CA PHE A 179 -3.16 -8.24 -32.56
C PHE A 179 -2.98 -6.78 -33.05
N GLY A 180 -2.60 -5.86 -32.14
CA GLY A 180 -2.30 -4.47 -32.46
C GLY A 180 -1.17 -4.32 -33.48
N GLN A 181 -0.10 -5.13 -33.38
CA GLN A 181 0.98 -5.17 -34.37
C GLN A 181 0.48 -5.70 -35.74
N GLY A 182 -0.41 -6.68 -35.75
CA GLY A 182 -1.09 -7.13 -36.97
C GLY A 182 -1.86 -6.02 -37.68
N ILE A 183 -2.64 -5.23 -36.89
CA ILE A 183 -3.36 -4.06 -37.41
C ILE A 183 -2.39 -2.98 -37.92
N HIS A 184 -1.29 -2.71 -37.18
CA HIS A 184 -0.25 -1.77 -37.65
C HIS A 184 0.34 -2.21 -39.00
N GLY A 185 0.67 -3.50 -39.18
CA GLY A 185 1.12 -4.03 -40.46
C GLY A 185 0.10 -3.81 -41.58
N TRP A 186 -1.19 -3.89 -41.29
CA TRP A 186 -2.26 -3.62 -42.25
C TRP A 186 -2.37 -2.10 -42.54
N VAL A 187 -2.24 -1.24 -41.54
CA VAL A 187 -2.19 0.24 -41.69
C VAL A 187 -1.07 0.67 -42.64
N VAL A 188 0.14 0.08 -42.51
CA VAL A 188 1.28 0.35 -43.37
C VAL A 188 0.97 -0.09 -44.81
N LYS A 189 0.42 -1.32 -45.00
CA LYS A 189 0.06 -1.85 -46.33
C LYS A 189 -1.02 -1.04 -47.06
N SER A 190 -1.97 -0.48 -46.32
CA SER A 190 -3.06 0.34 -46.87
C SER A 190 -2.67 1.79 -47.09
N GLY A 191 -1.46 2.22 -46.70
CA GLY A 191 -0.95 3.57 -46.92
C GLY A 191 -1.61 4.65 -46.07
N VAL A 192 -2.33 4.26 -44.96
CA VAL A 192 -3.02 5.18 -44.03
C VAL A 192 -2.19 5.52 -42.78
N GLU A 193 -0.91 5.24 -42.83
CA GLU A 193 0.03 5.44 -41.72
C GLU A 193 0.17 6.92 -41.32
N GLY A 194 0.05 7.83 -42.32
CA GLY A 194 0.09 9.27 -42.09
C GLY A 194 -1.21 9.89 -41.59
N ASP A 195 -2.28 9.10 -41.42
CA ASP A 195 -3.53 9.63 -40.86
C ASP A 195 -3.38 9.91 -39.36
N VAL A 196 -3.69 11.14 -38.93
CA VAL A 196 -3.50 11.61 -37.54
C VAL A 196 -4.29 10.78 -36.55
N PHE A 197 -5.53 10.35 -36.92
CA PHE A 197 -6.38 9.54 -36.03
C PHE A 197 -5.82 8.13 -35.82
N VAL A 198 -5.37 7.49 -36.91
CA VAL A 198 -4.77 6.16 -36.87
C VAL A 198 -3.42 6.22 -36.17
N GLY A 199 -2.58 7.19 -36.47
CA GLY A 199 -1.28 7.39 -35.84
C GLY A 199 -1.42 7.62 -34.33
N THR A 200 -2.36 8.46 -33.90
CA THR A 200 -2.64 8.70 -32.47
C THR A 200 -3.13 7.42 -31.77
N ALA A 201 -3.98 6.63 -32.43
CA ALA A 201 -4.46 5.34 -31.89
C ALA A 201 -3.33 4.29 -31.79
N LEU A 202 -2.36 4.29 -32.73
CA LEU A 202 -1.15 3.47 -32.66
C LEU A 202 -0.27 3.87 -31.48
N VAL A 203 -0.06 5.17 -31.26
CA VAL A 203 0.68 5.70 -30.09
C VAL A 203 0.04 5.23 -28.79
N ASP A 204 -1.29 5.37 -28.65
CA ASP A 204 -2.02 4.94 -27.43
C ASP A 204 -1.92 3.41 -27.24
N MET A 205 -2.07 2.65 -28.31
CA MET A 205 -1.98 1.17 -28.25
C MET A 205 -0.60 0.70 -27.82
N TYR A 206 0.47 1.20 -28.43
CA TYR A 206 1.82 0.80 -28.05
C TYR A 206 2.20 1.24 -26.64
N SER A 207 1.80 2.47 -26.23
CA SER A 207 2.04 2.98 -24.90
C SER A 207 1.40 2.09 -23.83
N LYS A 208 0.11 1.75 -23.97
CA LYS A 208 -0.61 0.91 -23.01
C LYS A 208 -0.17 -0.55 -23.01
N CYS A 209 0.43 -1.03 -24.13
CA CYS A 209 1.06 -2.33 -24.21
C CYS A 209 2.51 -2.35 -23.67
N GLY A 210 3.02 -1.25 -23.10
CA GLY A 210 4.36 -1.16 -22.55
C GLY A 210 5.50 -1.12 -23.59
N LYS A 211 5.17 -0.78 -24.86
CA LYS A 211 6.16 -0.67 -25.96
C LYS A 211 6.37 0.80 -26.34
N MET A 212 6.96 1.56 -25.40
CA MET A 212 7.10 3.02 -25.56
C MET A 212 8.00 3.43 -26.73
N GLU A 213 9.03 2.64 -27.05
CA GLU A 213 9.89 2.88 -28.20
C GLU A 213 9.12 2.82 -29.53
N ASP A 214 8.21 1.85 -29.68
CA ASP A 214 7.38 1.73 -30.89
C ASP A 214 6.28 2.81 -30.91
N ALA A 215 5.81 3.27 -29.74
CA ALA A 215 4.91 4.43 -29.66
C ALA A 215 5.59 5.71 -30.16
N VAL A 216 6.84 5.95 -29.78
CA VAL A 216 7.63 7.10 -30.27
C VAL A 216 7.83 7.02 -31.79
N LYS A 217 8.20 5.83 -32.35
CA LYS A 217 8.34 5.65 -33.80
C LYS A 217 7.03 5.89 -34.54
N ALA A 218 5.89 5.43 -33.99
CA ALA A 218 4.58 5.69 -34.58
C ALA A 218 4.24 7.19 -34.55
N PHE A 219 4.58 7.88 -33.46
CA PHE A 219 4.40 9.33 -33.35
C PHE A 219 5.23 10.11 -34.37
N GLU A 220 6.50 9.74 -34.57
CA GLU A 220 7.39 10.41 -35.53
C GLU A 220 6.93 10.28 -36.98
N ARG A 221 6.11 9.27 -37.29
CA ARG A 221 5.54 9.05 -38.64
C ARG A 221 4.30 9.89 -38.92
N ILE A 222 3.74 10.60 -37.94
CA ILE A 222 2.60 11.51 -38.11
C ILE A 222 3.12 12.82 -38.71
N PRO A 223 2.74 13.19 -39.95
CA PRO A 223 3.27 14.38 -40.62
C PRO A 223 2.84 15.68 -39.91
N ASP A 224 1.55 15.79 -39.60
CA ASP A 224 0.92 16.97 -38.98
C ASP A 224 0.67 16.67 -37.48
N GLN A 225 1.72 16.84 -36.65
CA GLN A 225 1.65 16.61 -35.23
C GLN A 225 0.85 17.71 -34.54
N ASN A 226 -0.40 17.40 -34.21
CA ASN A 226 -1.30 18.32 -33.51
C ASN A 226 -1.28 18.12 -31.98
N GLU A 227 -2.04 18.94 -31.25
CA GLU A 227 -2.17 18.86 -29.78
C GLU A 227 -2.63 17.46 -29.27
N VAL A 228 -3.48 16.75 -30.04
CA VAL A 228 -4.07 15.47 -29.63
C VAL A 228 -3.01 14.37 -29.64
N CYS A 229 -2.22 14.26 -30.72
CA CYS A 229 -1.14 13.29 -30.80
C CYS A 229 0.00 13.58 -29.79
N CYS A 230 0.30 14.88 -29.53
CA CYS A 230 1.24 15.29 -28.49
C CYS A 230 0.73 14.91 -27.08
N THR A 231 -0.57 15.08 -26.83
CA THR A 231 -1.19 14.65 -25.57
C THR A 231 -1.11 13.13 -25.39
N ALA A 232 -1.37 12.37 -26.47
CA ALA A 232 -1.33 10.91 -26.42
C ALA A 232 0.07 10.38 -26.07
N ILE A 233 1.14 10.92 -26.67
CA ILE A 233 2.50 10.47 -26.38
C ILE A 233 2.97 10.90 -24.98
N ILE A 234 2.62 12.11 -24.52
CA ILE A 234 2.93 12.59 -23.15
C ILE A 234 2.22 11.70 -22.13
N SER A 235 0.91 11.45 -22.31
CA SER A 235 0.14 10.55 -21.45
C SER A 235 0.70 9.12 -21.46
N GLY A 236 1.16 8.67 -22.63
CA GLY A 236 1.82 7.37 -22.80
C GLY A 236 3.11 7.25 -22.00
N PHE A 237 3.97 8.26 -22.00
CA PHE A 237 5.17 8.30 -21.16
C PHE A 237 4.83 8.25 -19.68
N VAL A 238 3.81 9.01 -19.24
CA VAL A 238 3.38 9.04 -17.83
C VAL A 238 2.83 7.67 -17.39
N GLN A 239 2.00 7.03 -18.23
CA GLN A 239 1.41 5.71 -17.93
C GLN A 239 2.43 4.55 -17.96
N SER A 240 3.52 4.72 -18.72
CA SER A 240 4.61 3.74 -18.82
C SER A 240 5.74 3.99 -17.82
N ASP A 241 5.51 4.82 -16.80
CA ASP A 241 6.46 5.18 -15.75
C ASP A 241 7.77 5.84 -16.26
N HIS A 242 7.63 6.67 -17.30
CA HIS A 242 8.72 7.49 -17.85
C HIS A 242 8.45 9.00 -17.73
N PRO A 243 8.20 9.54 -16.52
CA PRO A 243 7.77 10.91 -16.31
C PRO A 243 8.81 11.95 -16.77
N VAL A 244 10.09 11.66 -16.63
CA VAL A 244 11.17 12.58 -17.09
C VAL A 244 11.14 12.74 -18.60
N SER A 245 10.88 11.67 -19.36
CA SER A 245 10.76 11.72 -20.82
C SER A 245 9.52 12.52 -21.24
N ALA A 246 8.39 12.38 -20.51
CA ALA A 246 7.18 13.18 -20.71
C ALA A 246 7.47 14.68 -20.56
N LEU A 247 8.18 15.07 -19.49
CA LEU A 247 8.54 16.47 -19.22
C LEU A 247 9.51 17.04 -20.28
N ARG A 248 10.52 16.28 -20.68
CA ARG A 248 11.43 16.70 -21.75
C ARG A 248 10.70 16.90 -23.07
N PHE A 249 9.86 15.95 -23.45
CA PHE A 249 9.06 16.01 -24.67
C PHE A 249 8.13 17.24 -24.66
N PHE A 250 7.45 17.51 -23.55
CA PHE A 250 6.62 18.70 -23.39
C PHE A 250 7.40 20.01 -23.58
N ILE A 251 8.58 20.13 -22.94
CA ILE A 251 9.45 21.31 -23.05
C ILE A 251 9.90 21.51 -24.48
N ASP A 252 10.30 20.46 -25.18
CA ASP A 252 10.80 20.55 -26.55
C ASP A 252 9.70 20.91 -27.53
N LYS A 253 8.51 20.31 -27.42
CA LYS A 253 7.35 20.66 -28.28
C LYS A 253 6.83 22.08 -28.02
N ARG A 254 6.94 22.57 -26.80
CA ARG A 254 6.61 23.96 -26.49
C ARG A 254 7.53 24.96 -27.18
N LYS A 255 8.83 24.65 -27.30
CA LYS A 255 9.78 25.50 -28.07
C LYS A 255 9.46 25.57 -29.55
N THR A 256 8.79 24.54 -30.12
CA THR A 256 8.37 24.51 -31.51
C THR A 256 7.02 25.21 -31.76
N GLY A 257 6.39 25.80 -30.73
CA GLY A 257 5.16 26.59 -30.86
C GLY A 257 3.89 25.77 -30.94
N VAL A 258 3.89 24.50 -30.49
CA VAL A 258 2.66 23.69 -30.41
C VAL A 258 1.82 24.20 -29.26
N ASP A 259 0.55 24.50 -29.53
CA ASP A 259 -0.44 24.81 -28.50
C ASP A 259 -0.85 23.53 -27.74
N PHE A 260 -1.05 23.65 -26.43
CA PHE A 260 -1.46 22.55 -25.59
C PHE A 260 -2.81 22.83 -24.97
N ASN A 261 -3.59 21.78 -24.80
CA ASN A 261 -4.90 21.82 -24.13
C ASN A 261 -4.80 21.41 -22.64
N GLN A 262 -5.93 21.52 -21.95
CA GLN A 262 -6.04 21.15 -20.54
C GLN A 262 -5.63 19.68 -20.24
N PHE A 263 -5.87 18.76 -21.18
CA PHE A 263 -5.51 17.34 -21.01
C PHE A 263 -3.99 17.12 -21.05
N THR A 264 -3.29 17.87 -21.91
CA THR A 264 -1.83 17.85 -21.93
C THR A 264 -1.27 18.38 -20.61
N ILE A 265 -1.81 19.51 -20.14
CA ILE A 265 -1.37 20.14 -18.88
C ILE A 265 -1.60 19.19 -17.69
N THR A 266 -2.77 18.56 -17.60
CA THR A 266 -3.01 17.56 -16.53
C THR A 266 -2.06 16.37 -16.59
N SER A 267 -1.72 15.87 -17.80
CA SER A 267 -0.74 14.79 -17.97
C SER A 267 0.67 15.23 -17.53
N VAL A 268 1.08 16.45 -17.87
CA VAL A 268 2.38 17.02 -17.44
C VAL A 268 2.43 17.21 -15.92
N LEU A 269 1.34 17.68 -15.30
CA LEU A 269 1.23 17.77 -13.84
C LEU A 269 1.31 16.39 -13.19
N CYS A 270 0.69 15.35 -13.77
CA CYS A 270 0.85 13.98 -13.30
C CYS A 270 2.30 13.51 -13.38
N ALA A 271 3.04 13.85 -14.45
CA ALA A 271 4.47 13.57 -14.55
C ALA A 271 5.27 14.26 -13.43
N CYS A 272 5.00 15.54 -13.16
CA CYS A 272 5.63 16.27 -12.06
C CYS A 272 5.34 15.61 -10.71
N ALA A 273 4.11 15.10 -10.52
CA ALA A 273 3.69 14.42 -9.30
C ALA A 273 4.42 13.08 -9.09
N GLN A 274 4.66 12.30 -10.15
CA GLN A 274 5.40 11.03 -10.06
C GLN A 274 6.86 11.22 -9.64
N VAL A 275 7.51 12.31 -10.11
CA VAL A 275 8.92 12.60 -9.78
C VAL A 275 9.04 13.48 -8.53
N ALA A 276 7.93 14.00 -8.01
CA ALA A 276 7.89 14.98 -6.92
C ALA A 276 8.73 16.26 -7.18
N TRP A 277 8.80 16.72 -8.42
CA TRP A 277 9.56 17.92 -8.80
C TRP A 277 8.76 19.19 -8.59
N PHE A 278 8.95 19.83 -7.46
CA PHE A 278 8.25 21.06 -7.07
C PHE A 278 8.51 22.24 -8.01
N LYS A 279 9.77 22.42 -8.45
CA LYS A 279 10.16 23.56 -9.30
C LYS A 279 9.47 23.53 -10.66
N GLU A 280 9.44 22.37 -11.30
CA GLU A 280 8.77 22.12 -12.57
C GLU A 280 7.26 22.26 -12.42
N ALA A 281 6.68 21.70 -11.37
CA ALA A 281 5.27 21.85 -11.04
C ALA A 281 4.88 23.33 -10.90
N SER A 282 5.68 24.14 -10.24
CA SER A 282 5.45 25.59 -10.08
C SER A 282 5.51 26.33 -11.41
N GLN A 283 6.42 25.94 -12.32
CA GLN A 283 6.49 26.51 -13.67
C GLN A 283 5.26 26.17 -14.51
N VAL A 284 4.78 24.91 -14.42
CA VAL A 284 3.54 24.49 -15.10
C VAL A 284 2.34 25.23 -14.50
N HIS A 285 2.27 25.41 -13.18
CA HIS A 285 1.22 26.21 -12.53
C HIS A 285 1.23 27.65 -13.05
N CYS A 286 2.38 28.32 -13.13
CA CYS A 286 2.48 29.65 -13.73
C CYS A 286 2.02 29.67 -15.20
N LEU A 287 2.25 28.58 -15.93
CA LEU A 287 1.76 28.42 -17.29
C LEU A 287 0.24 28.35 -17.34
N THR A 288 -0.41 27.54 -16.47
CA THR A 288 -1.87 27.43 -16.43
C THR A 288 -2.56 28.75 -16.18
N VAL A 289 -1.98 29.59 -15.29
CA VAL A 289 -2.49 30.96 -15.04
C VAL A 289 -2.37 31.84 -16.29
N LYS A 290 -1.23 31.78 -16.99
CA LYS A 290 -1.00 32.60 -18.21
C LYS A 290 -1.87 32.19 -19.38
N THR A 291 -2.19 30.93 -19.52
CA THR A 291 -3.00 30.38 -20.62
C THR A 291 -4.50 30.36 -20.33
N GLY A 292 -4.92 30.73 -19.12
CA GLY A 292 -6.32 30.68 -18.69
C GLY A 292 -6.83 29.28 -18.28
N PHE A 293 -5.99 28.23 -18.39
CA PHE A 293 -6.41 26.87 -17.99
C PHE A 293 -6.53 26.69 -16.48
N PHE A 294 -6.10 27.67 -15.70
CA PHE A 294 -6.21 27.60 -14.23
C PHE A 294 -7.66 27.58 -13.75
N GLU A 295 -8.62 28.10 -14.53
CA GLU A 295 -10.05 28.07 -14.20
C GLU A 295 -10.68 26.67 -14.40
N ASP A 296 -10.00 25.76 -15.10
CA ASP A 296 -10.50 24.40 -15.31
C ASP A 296 -10.34 23.57 -14.04
N CYS A 297 -11.44 22.98 -13.57
CA CYS A 297 -11.49 22.17 -12.35
C CYS A 297 -10.56 20.95 -12.40
N ALA A 298 -10.37 20.34 -13.57
CA ALA A 298 -9.48 19.17 -13.72
C ALA A 298 -8.01 19.58 -13.56
N VAL A 299 -7.63 20.75 -14.07
CA VAL A 299 -6.29 21.31 -13.93
C VAL A 299 -6.02 21.67 -12.46
N GLN A 300 -6.98 22.27 -11.77
CA GLN A 300 -6.86 22.63 -10.35
C GLN A 300 -6.74 21.35 -9.49
N ASN A 301 -7.53 20.32 -9.76
CA ASN A 301 -7.43 19.04 -9.06
C ASN A 301 -6.08 18.36 -9.31
N ALA A 302 -5.55 18.42 -10.54
CA ALA A 302 -4.21 17.92 -10.87
C ALA A 302 -3.11 18.70 -10.13
N LEU A 303 -3.23 20.03 -9.99
CA LEU A 303 -2.31 20.85 -9.19
C LEU A 303 -2.34 20.49 -7.70
N ILE A 304 -3.53 20.29 -7.11
CA ILE A 304 -3.67 19.84 -5.72
C ILE A 304 -2.92 18.51 -5.52
N ASN A 305 -3.15 17.53 -6.41
CA ASN A 305 -2.46 16.23 -6.33
C ASN A 305 -0.95 16.37 -6.52
N THR A 306 -0.50 17.20 -7.45
CA THR A 306 0.93 17.44 -7.70
C THR A 306 1.62 18.04 -6.49
N TYR A 307 1.07 19.09 -5.90
CA TYR A 307 1.61 19.72 -4.69
C TYR A 307 1.56 18.79 -3.49
N SER A 308 0.52 17.94 -3.40
CA SER A 308 0.45 16.88 -2.39
C SER A 308 1.64 15.93 -2.46
N LYS A 309 1.95 15.42 -3.66
CA LYS A 309 3.09 14.52 -3.89
C LYS A 309 4.46 15.19 -3.67
N CYS A 310 4.54 16.49 -3.93
CA CYS A 310 5.73 17.29 -3.64
C CYS A 310 5.87 17.66 -2.14
N GLY A 311 4.96 17.25 -1.26
CA GLY A 311 4.96 17.62 0.16
C GLY A 311 4.65 19.10 0.44
N SER A 312 4.19 19.86 -0.57
CA SER A 312 3.96 21.31 -0.49
C SER A 312 2.48 21.63 -0.23
N ILE A 313 2.02 21.29 0.97
CA ILE A 313 0.60 21.32 1.36
C ILE A 313 0.02 22.72 1.29
N ASP A 314 0.78 23.74 1.69
CA ASP A 314 0.35 25.15 1.67
C ASP A 314 -0.05 25.61 0.26
N PHE A 315 0.65 25.12 -0.77
CA PHE A 315 0.28 25.44 -2.16
C PHE A 315 -0.98 24.69 -2.59
N ALA A 316 -1.14 23.44 -2.18
CA ALA A 316 -2.38 22.69 -2.43
C ALA A 316 -3.59 23.36 -1.76
N GLU A 317 -3.46 23.83 -0.51
CA GLU A 317 -4.49 24.57 0.22
C GLU A 317 -4.86 25.87 -0.51
N ARG A 318 -3.88 26.64 -0.99
CA ARG A 318 -4.13 27.89 -1.75
C ARG A 318 -4.89 27.62 -3.04
N VAL A 319 -4.52 26.56 -3.79
CA VAL A 319 -5.25 26.19 -5.00
C VAL A 319 -6.68 25.81 -4.65
N PHE A 320 -6.88 24.96 -3.63
CA PHE A 320 -8.20 24.49 -3.20
C PHE A 320 -9.09 25.65 -2.73
N GLU A 321 -8.59 26.57 -1.91
CA GLU A 321 -9.38 27.71 -1.45
C GLU A 321 -9.64 28.69 -2.60
N GLY A 322 -8.71 28.84 -3.55
CA GLY A 322 -8.86 29.69 -4.74
C GLY A 322 -9.93 29.21 -5.73
N MET A 323 -10.38 27.95 -5.66
CA MET A 323 -11.44 27.40 -6.53
C MET A 323 -12.83 28.04 -6.30
N GLY A 324 -13.00 28.86 -5.26
CA GLY A 324 -14.27 29.55 -4.98
C GLY A 324 -15.45 28.59 -4.82
N GLY A 325 -16.57 28.88 -5.50
CA GLY A 325 -17.82 28.08 -5.46
C GLY A 325 -17.87 26.93 -6.46
N GLU A 326 -16.86 26.70 -7.27
CA GLU A 326 -16.82 25.66 -8.32
C GLU A 326 -16.22 24.32 -7.83
N LYS A 327 -16.01 24.16 -6.51
CA LYS A 327 -15.51 22.93 -5.91
C LYS A 327 -16.48 21.77 -6.15
N ASN A 328 -16.06 20.78 -6.91
CA ASN A 328 -16.81 19.54 -7.09
C ASN A 328 -16.39 18.46 -6.07
N SER A 329 -17.07 17.31 -6.03
CA SER A 329 -16.74 16.21 -5.10
C SER A 329 -15.31 15.71 -5.27
N VAL A 330 -14.76 15.75 -6.49
CA VAL A 330 -13.37 15.37 -6.78
C VAL A 330 -12.38 16.35 -6.14
N SER A 331 -12.66 17.64 -6.14
CA SER A 331 -11.79 18.65 -5.51
C SER A 331 -11.66 18.44 -4.00
N TRP A 332 -12.79 18.19 -3.34
CA TRP A 332 -12.82 17.88 -1.91
C TRP A 332 -12.06 16.59 -1.60
N ALA A 333 -12.32 15.54 -2.38
CA ALA A 333 -11.63 14.26 -2.22
C ALA A 333 -10.12 14.37 -2.48
N SER A 334 -9.69 15.14 -3.48
CA SER A 334 -8.28 15.37 -3.78
C SER A 334 -7.57 16.09 -2.62
N MET A 335 -8.21 17.09 -2.01
CA MET A 335 -7.63 17.77 -0.85
C MET A 335 -7.61 16.88 0.41
N MET A 336 -8.65 16.07 0.64
CA MET A 336 -8.65 15.07 1.71
C MET A 336 -7.52 14.04 1.54
N THR A 337 -7.32 13.58 0.30
CA THR A 337 -6.21 12.67 -0.06
C THR A 337 -4.85 13.35 0.14
N CYS A 338 -4.73 14.64 -0.18
CA CYS A 338 -3.53 15.43 0.09
C CYS A 338 -3.18 15.39 1.59
N TYR A 339 -4.13 15.68 2.46
CA TYR A 339 -3.92 15.61 3.90
C TYR A 339 -3.62 14.17 4.37
N ALA A 340 -4.28 13.17 3.76
CA ALA A 340 -4.04 11.77 4.06
C ALA A 340 -2.59 11.36 3.77
N GLN A 341 -2.10 11.64 2.58
CA GLN A 341 -0.74 11.28 2.15
C GLN A 341 0.36 11.99 2.95
N ASN A 342 0.05 13.17 3.50
CA ASN A 342 0.98 13.95 4.30
C ASN A 342 0.75 13.82 5.82
N HIS A 343 0.09 12.76 6.27
CA HIS A 343 -0.15 12.41 7.68
C HIS A 343 -0.88 13.48 8.50
N MET A 344 -1.67 14.35 7.85
CA MET A 344 -2.46 15.41 8.50
C MET A 344 -3.90 14.99 8.77
N GLY A 345 -4.12 13.89 9.47
CA GLY A 345 -5.45 13.30 9.71
C GLY A 345 -6.47 14.28 10.29
N GLY A 346 -6.04 15.11 11.25
CA GLY A 346 -6.92 16.10 11.86
C GLY A 346 -7.47 17.16 10.88
N LYS A 347 -6.66 17.60 9.89
CA LYS A 347 -7.12 18.53 8.85
C LYS A 347 -8.07 17.84 7.86
N SER A 348 -7.81 16.59 7.51
CA SER A 348 -8.67 15.81 6.60
C SER A 348 -10.08 15.63 7.20
N ILE A 349 -10.17 15.30 8.49
CA ILE A 349 -11.45 15.16 9.19
C ILE A 349 -12.21 16.48 9.25
N LYS A 350 -11.53 17.59 9.57
CA LYS A 350 -12.16 18.93 9.58
C LYS A 350 -12.69 19.31 8.20
N LEU A 351 -11.93 18.96 7.14
CA LEU A 351 -12.35 19.21 5.76
C LEU A 351 -13.59 18.39 5.39
N PHE A 352 -13.65 17.11 5.80
CA PHE A 352 -14.82 16.25 5.61
C PHE A 352 -16.07 16.83 6.33
N GLN A 353 -15.91 17.29 7.58
CA GLN A 353 -17.00 17.93 8.32
C GLN A 353 -17.47 19.22 7.60
N ARG A 354 -16.52 20.02 7.07
CA ARG A 354 -16.85 21.22 6.30
C ARG A 354 -17.67 20.87 5.04
N MET A 355 -17.27 19.82 4.30
CA MET A 355 -18.01 19.34 3.13
C MET A 355 -19.46 18.95 3.48
N LEU A 356 -19.67 18.27 4.59
CA LEU A 356 -21.00 17.91 5.09
C LEU A 356 -21.82 19.15 5.48
N ASN A 357 -21.20 20.14 6.13
CA ASN A 357 -21.86 21.39 6.55
C ASN A 357 -22.27 22.25 5.33
N GLU A 358 -21.54 22.18 4.21
CA GLU A 358 -21.89 22.84 2.95
C GLU A 358 -23.00 22.08 2.19
N GLY A 359 -23.53 20.99 2.76
CA GLY A 359 -24.64 20.19 2.17
C GLY A 359 -24.23 19.29 1.02
N LEU A 360 -22.94 19.13 0.76
CA LEU A 360 -22.41 18.26 -0.27
C LEU A 360 -22.43 16.81 0.21
N LYS A 361 -22.84 15.90 -0.67
CA LYS A 361 -22.82 14.46 -0.35
C LYS A 361 -21.44 13.90 -0.69
N PRO A 362 -20.68 13.37 0.31
CA PRO A 362 -19.42 12.70 0.04
C PRO A 362 -19.65 11.44 -0.83
N GLU A 363 -18.83 11.29 -1.84
CA GLU A 363 -18.78 10.10 -2.69
C GLU A 363 -17.81 9.04 -2.12
N CYS A 364 -17.80 7.86 -2.72
CA CYS A 364 -16.95 6.74 -2.29
C CYS A 364 -15.49 7.14 -2.07
N PHE A 365 -14.94 7.95 -2.99
CA PHE A 365 -13.53 8.34 -2.94
C PHE A 365 -13.21 9.26 -1.75
N ALA A 366 -14.09 10.20 -1.40
CA ALA A 366 -13.91 11.07 -0.24
C ALA A 366 -13.97 10.27 1.08
N CYS A 367 -14.95 9.36 1.19
CA CYS A 367 -15.08 8.49 2.36
C CYS A 367 -13.87 7.58 2.55
N SER A 368 -13.40 6.91 1.48
CA SER A 368 -12.24 6.02 1.53
C SER A 368 -10.95 6.76 1.89
N SER A 369 -10.74 7.96 1.34
CA SER A 369 -9.56 8.79 1.63
C SER A 369 -9.48 9.17 3.11
N VAL A 370 -10.58 9.60 3.72
CA VAL A 370 -10.61 9.97 5.15
C VAL A 370 -10.43 8.72 6.03
N LEU A 371 -11.13 7.62 5.73
CA LEU A 371 -11.03 6.36 6.50
C LEU A 371 -9.61 5.79 6.52
N SER A 372 -8.83 5.96 5.44
CA SER A 372 -7.47 5.42 5.33
C SER A 372 -6.48 5.96 6.37
N ILE A 373 -6.74 7.15 6.93
CA ILE A 373 -5.85 7.86 7.87
C ILE A 373 -6.37 7.92 9.29
N ILE A 374 -7.59 7.45 9.54
CA ILE A 374 -8.17 7.50 10.88
C ILE A 374 -7.50 6.44 11.77
N GLY A 375 -6.82 6.90 12.83
CA GLY A 375 -6.32 6.07 13.91
C GLY A 375 -7.21 6.09 15.16
N LEU A 376 -8.31 6.86 15.15
CA LEU A 376 -9.24 7.00 16.28
C LEU A 376 -10.53 6.24 15.98
N LEU A 377 -10.80 5.19 16.75
CA LEU A 377 -11.93 4.28 16.55
C LEU A 377 -13.30 5.01 16.52
N ASP A 378 -13.52 5.98 17.42
CA ASP A 378 -14.81 6.68 17.52
C ASP A 378 -15.11 7.50 16.25
N MET A 379 -14.12 8.16 15.69
CA MET A 379 -14.25 8.89 14.43
C MET A 379 -14.51 7.94 13.26
N GLY A 380 -13.79 6.83 13.23
CA GLY A 380 -14.00 5.78 12.23
C GLY A 380 -15.42 5.23 12.24
N LYS A 381 -15.97 4.96 13.42
CA LYS A 381 -17.37 4.54 13.59
C LYS A 381 -18.38 5.58 13.08
N GLN A 382 -18.13 6.87 13.32
CA GLN A 382 -19.01 7.94 12.81
C GLN A 382 -19.07 7.95 11.28
N ILE A 383 -17.92 7.83 10.62
CA ILE A 383 -17.87 7.80 9.14
C ILE A 383 -18.45 6.50 8.60
N HIS A 384 -18.24 5.37 9.28
CA HIS A 384 -18.90 4.10 8.92
C HIS A 384 -20.43 4.22 9.01
N CYS A 385 -20.98 4.79 10.10
CA CYS A 385 -22.40 5.08 10.21
C CYS A 385 -22.91 6.00 9.09
N PHE A 386 -22.11 6.98 8.67
CA PHE A 386 -22.43 7.83 7.53
C PHE A 386 -22.46 7.02 6.22
N ALA A 387 -21.47 6.17 5.98
CA ALA A 387 -21.40 5.32 4.78
C ALA A 387 -22.63 4.39 4.68
N ILE A 388 -23.06 3.80 5.80
CA ILE A 388 -24.29 2.99 5.87
C ILE A 388 -25.52 3.82 5.46
N LYS A 389 -25.70 5.00 6.05
CA LYS A 389 -26.83 5.90 5.74
C LYS A 389 -26.83 6.37 4.29
N ALA A 390 -25.65 6.52 3.69
CA ALA A 390 -25.48 6.93 2.30
C ALA A 390 -25.58 5.76 1.31
N GLY A 391 -25.68 4.51 1.80
CA GLY A 391 -25.70 3.30 0.95
C GLY A 391 -24.38 2.99 0.26
N LEU A 392 -23.26 3.48 0.82
CA LEU A 392 -21.90 3.33 0.26
C LEU A 392 -21.13 2.14 0.87
N GLU A 393 -21.68 1.45 1.85
CA GLU A 393 -21.02 0.37 2.59
C GLU A 393 -20.67 -0.84 1.72
N MET A 394 -21.46 -1.07 0.64
CA MET A 394 -21.28 -2.18 -0.30
C MET A 394 -20.30 -1.84 -1.43
N ASP A 395 -19.83 -0.59 -1.52
CA ASP A 395 -18.79 -0.22 -2.44
C ASP A 395 -17.45 -0.82 -2.02
N ILE A 396 -16.72 -1.42 -2.96
CA ILE A 396 -15.47 -2.14 -2.68
C ILE A 396 -14.43 -1.20 -2.04
N SER A 397 -14.31 0.03 -2.54
CA SER A 397 -13.33 1.01 -2.06
C SER A 397 -13.65 1.49 -0.64
N VAL A 398 -14.92 1.81 -0.38
CA VAL A 398 -15.38 2.26 0.94
C VAL A 398 -15.32 1.12 1.95
N GLY A 399 -15.84 -0.05 1.59
CA GLY A 399 -15.79 -1.25 2.44
C GLY A 399 -14.36 -1.63 2.80
N SER A 400 -13.44 -1.59 1.82
CA SER A 400 -12.02 -1.85 2.06
C SER A 400 -11.38 -0.83 3.00
N ALA A 401 -11.72 0.44 2.87
CA ALA A 401 -11.24 1.48 3.78
C ALA A 401 -11.81 1.32 5.20
N ILE A 402 -13.09 0.93 5.33
CA ILE A 402 -13.73 0.69 6.64
C ILE A 402 -13.07 -0.48 7.37
N PHE A 403 -12.93 -1.65 6.74
CA PHE A 403 -12.32 -2.78 7.45
C PHE A 403 -10.82 -2.55 7.73
N THR A 404 -10.10 -1.85 6.84
CA THR A 404 -8.72 -1.45 7.09
C THR A 404 -8.61 -0.50 8.28
N MET A 405 -9.53 0.46 8.41
CA MET A 405 -9.62 1.36 9.57
C MET A 405 -9.84 0.57 10.86
N TYR A 406 -10.80 -0.39 10.87
CA TYR A 406 -11.02 -1.24 12.04
C TYR A 406 -9.79 -2.10 12.37
N SER A 407 -9.11 -2.64 11.36
CA SER A 407 -7.84 -3.36 11.57
C SER A 407 -6.79 -2.48 12.23
N LYS A 408 -6.53 -1.28 11.71
CA LYS A 408 -5.58 -0.32 12.29
C LYS A 408 -5.92 0.11 13.73
N CYS A 409 -7.21 0.11 14.08
CA CYS A 409 -7.67 0.38 15.43
C CYS A 409 -7.64 -0.87 16.35
N GLY A 410 -7.16 -2.01 15.88
CA GLY A 410 -7.10 -3.26 16.65
C GLY A 410 -8.44 -3.99 16.81
N CYS A 411 -9.51 -3.52 16.14
CA CYS A 411 -10.85 -4.13 16.19
C CYS A 411 -11.04 -5.15 15.07
N LEU A 412 -10.30 -6.26 15.10
CA LEU A 412 -10.25 -7.25 14.03
C LEU A 412 -11.58 -7.97 13.79
N ASP A 413 -12.39 -8.20 14.83
CA ASP A 413 -13.70 -8.83 14.70
C ASP A 413 -14.67 -7.96 13.89
N ASP A 414 -14.68 -6.64 14.14
CA ASP A 414 -15.51 -5.71 13.38
C ASP A 414 -14.98 -5.51 11.96
N SER A 415 -13.65 -5.52 11.80
CA SER A 415 -13.00 -5.55 10.49
C SER A 415 -13.46 -6.74 9.65
N TYR A 416 -13.43 -7.95 10.21
CA TYR A 416 -13.83 -9.16 9.50
C TYR A 416 -15.33 -9.17 9.16
N LYS A 417 -16.20 -8.66 10.06
CA LYS A 417 -17.64 -8.53 9.78
C LYS A 417 -17.90 -7.67 8.55
N VAL A 418 -17.25 -6.50 8.46
CA VAL A 418 -17.37 -5.61 7.29
C VAL A 418 -16.82 -6.28 6.05
N PHE A 419 -15.64 -6.91 6.14
CA PHE A 419 -15.06 -7.67 5.04
C PHE A 419 -16.01 -8.77 4.52
N ALA A 420 -16.66 -9.50 5.42
CA ALA A 420 -17.59 -10.56 5.05
C ALA A 420 -18.81 -10.04 4.26
N LEU A 421 -19.30 -8.83 4.57
CA LEU A 421 -20.46 -8.21 3.93
C LEU A 421 -20.21 -7.74 2.49
N ILE A 422 -18.95 -7.50 2.08
CA ILE A 422 -18.64 -7.05 0.73
C ILE A 422 -18.97 -8.16 -0.28
N PRO A 423 -19.89 -7.93 -1.24
CA PRO A 423 -20.38 -9.00 -2.12
C PRO A 423 -19.32 -9.51 -3.10
N LYS A 424 -18.52 -8.61 -3.65
CA LYS A 424 -17.46 -8.90 -4.61
C LYS A 424 -16.13 -8.33 -4.10
N LYS A 425 -15.30 -9.21 -3.59
CA LYS A 425 -13.99 -8.86 -3.05
C LYS A 425 -12.95 -8.91 -4.16
N ASP A 426 -12.10 -7.90 -4.25
CA ASP A 426 -10.92 -7.89 -5.12
C ASP A 426 -9.67 -8.42 -4.39
N ALA A 427 -8.58 -8.65 -5.11
CA ALA A 427 -7.33 -9.15 -4.53
C ALA A 427 -6.80 -8.21 -3.42
N VAL A 428 -6.98 -6.89 -3.58
CA VAL A 428 -6.53 -5.90 -2.60
C VAL A 428 -7.26 -6.04 -1.27
N SER A 429 -8.58 -6.27 -1.30
CA SER A 429 -9.40 -6.49 -0.10
C SER A 429 -8.95 -7.73 0.69
N TRP A 430 -8.72 -8.84 -0.03
CA TRP A 430 -8.22 -10.07 0.60
C TRP A 430 -6.83 -9.88 1.21
N THR A 431 -5.91 -9.27 0.46
CA THR A 431 -4.54 -8.99 0.92
C THR A 431 -4.52 -8.10 2.15
N SER A 432 -5.33 -7.03 2.16
CA SER A 432 -5.42 -6.11 3.31
C SER A 432 -5.94 -6.80 4.56
N MET A 433 -6.90 -7.73 4.42
CA MET A 433 -7.42 -8.48 5.56
C MET A 433 -6.39 -9.50 6.11
N ILE A 434 -5.68 -10.19 5.22
CA ILE A 434 -4.57 -11.10 5.59
C ILE A 434 -3.47 -10.33 6.33
N ALA A 435 -3.05 -9.17 5.80
CA ALA A 435 -2.04 -8.32 6.41
C ALA A 435 -2.49 -7.83 7.79
N GLY A 436 -3.74 -7.38 7.93
CA GLY A 436 -4.29 -6.93 9.21
C GLY A 436 -4.25 -8.02 10.28
N PHE A 437 -4.70 -9.24 9.98
CA PHE A 437 -4.59 -10.35 10.94
C PHE A 437 -3.14 -10.72 11.27
N SER A 438 -2.24 -10.62 10.29
CA SER A 438 -0.81 -10.90 10.51
C SER A 438 -0.16 -9.89 11.44
N GLU A 439 -0.41 -8.58 11.24
CA GLU A 439 0.16 -7.49 12.04
C GLU A 439 -0.30 -7.52 13.51
N TYR A 440 -1.56 -7.89 13.74
CA TYR A 440 -2.12 -7.95 15.10
C TYR A 440 -2.00 -9.32 15.78
N GLY A 441 -1.08 -10.16 15.32
CA GLY A 441 -0.73 -11.41 16.00
C GLY A 441 -1.82 -12.48 15.93
N GLN A 442 -2.67 -12.48 14.92
CA GLN A 442 -3.68 -13.52 14.67
C GLN A 442 -3.38 -14.33 13.39
N PRO A 443 -2.24 -15.03 13.31
CA PRO A 443 -1.81 -15.72 12.10
C PRO A 443 -2.75 -16.82 11.63
N MET A 444 -3.50 -17.44 12.56
CA MET A 444 -4.46 -18.50 12.19
C MET A 444 -5.62 -17.94 11.37
N ASN A 445 -6.12 -16.76 11.73
CA ASN A 445 -7.18 -16.09 10.98
C ASN A 445 -6.67 -15.61 9.61
N ALA A 446 -5.42 -15.12 9.54
CA ALA A 446 -4.78 -14.78 8.27
C ALA A 446 -4.73 -15.99 7.31
N PHE A 447 -4.40 -17.17 7.80
CA PHE A 447 -4.41 -18.40 7.00
C PHE A 447 -5.81 -18.82 6.55
N GLN A 448 -6.81 -18.67 7.41
CA GLN A 448 -8.19 -18.98 7.03
C GLN A 448 -8.65 -18.07 5.88
N VAL A 449 -8.41 -16.76 6.01
CA VAL A 449 -8.75 -15.79 4.95
C VAL A 449 -7.99 -16.08 3.65
N PHE A 450 -6.73 -16.52 3.73
CA PHE A 450 -5.97 -16.93 2.56
C PHE A 450 -6.56 -18.17 1.88
N GLN A 451 -6.99 -19.17 2.65
CA GLN A 451 -7.66 -20.36 2.11
C GLN A 451 -8.99 -19.97 1.44
N ASP A 452 -9.77 -19.10 2.07
CA ASP A 452 -11.04 -18.61 1.50
C ASP A 452 -10.82 -17.86 0.18
N MET A 453 -9.72 -17.07 0.07
CA MET A 453 -9.31 -16.43 -1.18
C MET A 453 -9.03 -17.45 -2.29
N LEU A 454 -8.32 -18.54 -1.96
CA LEU A 454 -8.02 -19.60 -2.92
C LEU A 454 -9.29 -20.35 -3.35
N MET A 455 -10.23 -20.59 -2.41
CA MET A 455 -11.53 -21.19 -2.72
C MET A 455 -12.40 -20.29 -3.62
N ALA A 456 -12.23 -18.97 -3.53
CA ALA A 456 -12.86 -18.00 -4.43
C ALA A 456 -12.18 -17.91 -5.82
N GLU A 457 -11.28 -18.83 -6.14
CA GLU A 457 -10.52 -18.92 -7.40
C GLU A 457 -9.73 -17.65 -7.76
N LEU A 458 -9.45 -16.79 -6.79
CA LEU A 458 -8.60 -15.62 -6.95
C LEU A 458 -7.13 -16.02 -6.83
N LYS A 459 -6.33 -15.60 -7.80
CA LYS A 459 -4.88 -15.84 -7.79
C LYS A 459 -4.19 -14.83 -6.86
N PRO A 460 -3.49 -15.30 -5.80
CA PRO A 460 -2.64 -14.45 -4.98
C PRO A 460 -1.51 -13.83 -5.79
N ASP A 461 -1.25 -12.56 -5.56
CA ASP A 461 -0.09 -11.85 -6.08
C ASP A 461 1.09 -11.89 -5.08
N GLN A 462 2.22 -11.28 -5.44
CA GLN A 462 3.40 -11.23 -4.57
C GLN A 462 3.10 -10.57 -3.20
N VAL A 463 2.23 -9.55 -3.18
CA VAL A 463 1.90 -8.82 -1.93
C VAL A 463 1.09 -9.71 -1.00
N THR A 464 0.11 -10.44 -1.53
CA THR A 464 -0.67 -11.42 -0.78
C THR A 464 0.22 -12.51 -0.18
N LEU A 465 1.11 -13.10 -1.00
CA LEU A 465 1.99 -14.17 -0.55
C LEU A 465 3.00 -13.67 0.50
N ALA A 466 3.51 -12.44 0.35
CA ALA A 466 4.38 -11.81 1.36
C ALA A 466 3.64 -11.58 2.69
N ALA A 467 2.38 -11.14 2.66
CA ALA A 467 1.54 -10.98 3.86
C ALA A 467 1.31 -12.33 4.57
N VAL A 468 1.05 -13.41 3.82
CA VAL A 468 0.92 -14.77 4.38
C VAL A 468 2.25 -15.26 4.96
N LEU A 469 3.39 -14.98 4.33
CA LEU A 469 4.72 -15.31 4.90
C LEU A 469 4.98 -14.51 6.18
N SER A 470 4.53 -13.27 6.29
CA SER A 470 4.61 -12.50 7.53
C SER A 470 3.83 -13.16 8.66
N ALA A 471 2.62 -13.70 8.37
CA ALA A 471 1.87 -14.51 9.34
C ALA A 471 2.62 -15.80 9.72
N CYS A 472 3.25 -16.50 8.77
CA CYS A 472 4.09 -17.67 9.03
C CYS A 472 5.28 -17.31 9.94
N THR A 473 5.86 -16.14 9.71
CA THR A 473 7.02 -15.64 10.47
C THR A 473 6.63 -15.31 11.91
N ALA A 474 5.47 -14.69 12.13
CA ALA A 474 4.95 -14.36 13.45
C ALA A 474 4.71 -15.61 14.32
N CYS A 475 4.20 -16.71 13.75
CA CYS A 475 3.99 -17.97 14.46
C CYS A 475 5.17 -18.96 14.33
N LYS A 476 6.30 -18.55 13.74
CA LYS A 476 7.48 -19.38 13.46
C LYS A 476 7.14 -20.73 12.80
N SER A 477 6.12 -20.75 11.93
CA SER A 477 5.63 -21.98 11.29
C SER A 477 6.38 -22.28 10.01
N MET A 478 7.49 -23.01 10.12
CA MET A 478 8.29 -23.48 8.98
C MET A 478 7.47 -24.31 7.99
N LYS A 479 6.55 -25.17 8.47
CA LYS A 479 5.77 -26.06 7.60
C LYS A 479 4.90 -25.27 6.63
N ARG A 480 4.09 -24.33 7.14
CA ARG A 480 3.23 -23.48 6.33
C ARG A 480 4.02 -22.55 5.40
N GLY A 481 5.14 -22.01 5.88
CA GLY A 481 6.03 -21.22 5.06
C GLY A 481 6.55 -21.98 3.83
N LYS A 482 6.90 -23.27 3.97
CA LYS A 482 7.30 -24.14 2.85
C LYS A 482 6.14 -24.41 1.90
N GLU A 483 4.91 -24.55 2.39
CA GLU A 483 3.71 -24.74 1.56
C GLU A 483 3.47 -23.49 0.68
N VAL A 484 3.55 -22.29 1.27
CA VAL A 484 3.42 -21.01 0.54
C VAL A 484 4.56 -20.83 -0.47
N HIS A 485 5.79 -21.19 -0.10
CA HIS A 485 6.94 -21.16 -1.02
C HIS A 485 6.72 -22.09 -2.23
N GLY A 486 6.27 -23.35 -1.98
CA GLY A 486 5.93 -24.29 -3.06
C GLY A 486 4.84 -23.74 -3.99
N TYR A 487 3.79 -23.12 -3.43
CA TYR A 487 2.76 -22.45 -4.22
C TYR A 487 3.34 -21.32 -5.10
N ALA A 488 4.21 -20.47 -4.54
CA ALA A 488 4.83 -19.36 -5.25
C ALA A 488 5.70 -19.84 -6.44
N ILE A 489 6.43 -20.93 -6.27
CA ILE A 489 7.23 -21.55 -7.38
C ILE A 489 6.30 -22.00 -8.49
N VAL A 490 5.21 -22.71 -8.19
CA VAL A 490 4.26 -23.22 -9.18
C VAL A 490 3.53 -22.09 -9.90
N SER A 491 3.20 -21.00 -9.20
CA SER A 491 2.52 -19.84 -9.78
C SER A 491 3.45 -18.87 -10.53
N GLY A 492 4.77 -19.07 -10.49
CA GLY A 492 5.76 -18.24 -11.17
C GLY A 492 6.10 -16.92 -10.46
N VAL A 493 5.66 -16.73 -9.20
CA VAL A 493 5.89 -15.50 -8.39
C VAL A 493 7.18 -15.64 -7.54
N GLY A 494 7.80 -16.80 -7.53
CA GLY A 494 8.88 -17.17 -6.60
C GLY A 494 10.16 -16.33 -6.67
N SER A 495 10.42 -15.61 -7.76
CA SER A 495 11.64 -14.80 -7.95
C SER A 495 11.46 -13.30 -7.79
N GLU A 496 10.26 -12.84 -7.41
CA GLU A 496 9.97 -11.43 -7.23
C GLU A 496 10.56 -10.90 -5.91
N THR A 497 11.07 -9.67 -5.92
CA THR A 497 11.85 -9.06 -4.82
C THR A 497 11.10 -9.02 -3.49
N LEU A 498 9.84 -8.57 -3.49
CA LEU A 498 9.04 -8.45 -2.26
C LEU A 498 8.77 -9.82 -1.61
N PHE A 499 8.42 -10.83 -2.42
CA PHE A 499 8.19 -12.18 -1.95
C PHE A 499 9.50 -12.83 -1.46
N GLY A 500 10.59 -12.64 -2.21
CA GLY A 500 11.93 -13.14 -1.85
C GLY A 500 12.40 -12.60 -0.51
N GLY A 501 12.26 -11.28 -0.26
CA GLY A 501 12.60 -10.65 1.03
C GLY A 501 11.80 -11.21 2.21
N ALA A 502 10.49 -11.41 2.03
CA ALA A 502 9.64 -12.03 3.05
C ALA A 502 10.02 -13.49 3.32
N LEU A 503 10.44 -14.24 2.30
CA LEU A 503 10.88 -15.62 2.42
C LEU A 503 12.22 -15.74 3.16
N VAL A 504 13.18 -14.86 2.84
CA VAL A 504 14.45 -14.74 3.58
C VAL A 504 14.17 -14.44 5.04
N THR A 505 13.28 -13.50 5.34
CA THR A 505 12.89 -13.13 6.70
C THR A 505 12.29 -14.33 7.47
N LEU A 506 11.39 -15.09 6.85
CA LEU A 506 10.80 -16.28 7.45
C LEU A 506 11.86 -17.31 7.82
N TYR A 507 12.70 -17.70 6.85
CA TYR A 507 13.70 -18.74 7.08
C TYR A 507 14.76 -18.30 8.09
N SER A 508 15.17 -17.04 8.08
CA SER A 508 16.08 -16.45 9.07
C SER A 508 15.51 -16.53 10.49
N LYS A 509 14.26 -16.07 10.69
CA LYS A 509 13.60 -16.12 12.01
C LYS A 509 13.24 -17.52 12.48
N CYS A 510 13.12 -18.49 11.58
CA CYS A 510 12.94 -19.91 11.93
C CYS A 510 14.27 -20.64 12.13
N GLY A 511 15.43 -19.98 12.04
CA GLY A 511 16.76 -20.59 12.19
C GLY A 511 17.20 -21.47 11.01
N ALA A 512 16.47 -21.48 9.91
CA ALA A 512 16.77 -22.28 8.71
C ALA A 512 17.69 -21.53 7.74
N LEU A 513 18.88 -21.15 8.19
CA LEU A 513 19.80 -20.23 7.52
C LEU A 513 20.22 -20.71 6.12
N VAL A 514 20.39 -22.02 5.92
CA VAL A 514 20.70 -22.59 4.60
C VAL A 514 19.58 -22.32 3.59
N LEU A 515 18.31 -22.39 4.03
CA LEU A 515 17.17 -22.07 3.16
C LEU A 515 17.05 -20.56 2.96
N ALA A 516 17.36 -19.75 3.97
CA ALA A 516 17.40 -18.30 3.86
C ALA A 516 18.43 -17.85 2.82
N GLN A 517 19.65 -18.40 2.86
CA GLN A 517 20.70 -18.13 1.89
C GLN A 517 20.28 -18.53 0.48
N ARG A 518 19.72 -19.71 0.29
CA ARG A 518 19.24 -20.17 -1.03
C ARG A 518 18.13 -19.29 -1.60
N ALA A 519 17.18 -18.87 -0.75
CA ALA A 519 16.13 -17.93 -1.15
C ALA A 519 16.73 -16.60 -1.58
N PHE A 520 17.69 -16.08 -0.82
CA PHE A 520 18.41 -14.85 -1.12
C PHE A 520 19.21 -14.94 -2.43
N ASP A 521 19.89 -16.07 -2.67
CA ASP A 521 20.67 -16.30 -3.89
C ASP A 521 19.79 -16.42 -5.15
N SER A 522 18.54 -16.86 -4.99
CA SER A 522 17.57 -16.99 -6.09
C SER A 522 16.92 -15.67 -6.51
N MET A 523 17.07 -14.59 -5.73
CA MET A 523 16.52 -13.28 -6.05
C MET A 523 17.28 -12.61 -7.19
N HIS A 524 16.55 -12.05 -8.17
CA HIS A 524 17.16 -11.28 -9.26
C HIS A 524 17.64 -9.91 -8.79
N GLU A 525 16.83 -9.24 -7.96
CA GLU A 525 17.17 -7.98 -7.33
C GLU A 525 17.07 -8.15 -5.81
N ARG A 526 18.11 -7.73 -5.11
CA ARG A 526 18.21 -7.85 -3.65
C ARG A 526 18.02 -6.48 -3.03
N ASP A 527 16.92 -6.31 -2.33
CA ASP A 527 16.61 -5.07 -1.61
C ASP A 527 17.26 -5.04 -0.22
N LEU A 528 17.19 -3.88 0.42
CA LEU A 528 17.71 -3.67 1.76
C LEU A 528 17.07 -4.62 2.78
N VAL A 529 15.78 -4.95 2.62
CA VAL A 529 15.05 -5.83 3.55
C VAL A 529 15.59 -7.26 3.49
N ALA A 530 15.91 -7.77 2.30
CA ALA A 530 16.49 -9.09 2.14
C ALA A 530 17.89 -9.18 2.76
N TRP A 531 18.76 -8.19 2.51
CA TRP A 531 20.08 -8.11 3.11
C TRP A 531 20.03 -8.03 4.64
N SER A 532 19.26 -7.10 5.19
CA SER A 532 19.13 -6.89 6.63
C SER A 532 18.52 -8.09 7.34
N SER A 533 17.53 -8.77 6.72
CA SER A 533 16.93 -9.98 7.27
C SER A 533 17.91 -11.16 7.31
N LEU A 534 18.74 -11.32 6.28
CA LEU A 534 19.74 -12.38 6.23
C LEU A 534 20.86 -12.12 7.24
N ILE A 535 21.40 -10.90 7.29
CA ILE A 535 22.43 -10.49 8.26
C ILE A 535 21.92 -10.67 9.70
N SER A 536 20.70 -10.22 9.99
CA SER A 536 20.07 -10.39 11.30
C SER A 536 19.87 -11.87 11.65
N GLY A 537 19.49 -12.71 10.67
CA GLY A 537 19.35 -14.15 10.85
C GLY A 537 20.68 -14.82 11.24
N TYR A 538 21.75 -14.50 10.56
CA TYR A 538 23.10 -14.99 10.92
C TYR A 538 23.56 -14.44 12.27
N ALA A 539 23.30 -13.15 12.56
CA ALA A 539 23.68 -12.53 13.82
C ALA A 539 22.97 -13.17 15.02
N GLN A 540 21.67 -13.52 14.91
CA GLN A 540 20.91 -14.20 15.96
C GLN A 540 21.37 -15.64 16.24
N ASN A 541 22.11 -16.25 15.31
CA ASN A 541 22.67 -17.58 15.45
C ASN A 541 24.21 -17.55 15.66
N ASP A 542 24.76 -16.43 16.08
CA ASP A 542 26.18 -16.20 16.42
C ASP A 542 27.18 -16.56 15.30
N MET A 543 26.73 -16.48 14.03
CA MET A 543 27.54 -16.79 12.83
C MET A 543 28.30 -15.56 12.34
N ALA A 544 29.32 -15.14 13.09
CA ALA A 544 30.02 -13.87 12.87
C ALA A 544 30.75 -13.78 11.52
N MET A 545 31.28 -14.88 11.00
CA MET A 545 31.99 -14.90 9.72
C MET A 545 31.05 -14.64 8.56
N GLU A 546 29.88 -15.26 8.58
CA GLU A 546 28.83 -15.12 7.60
C GLU A 546 28.22 -13.71 7.63
N VAL A 547 27.98 -13.16 8.82
CA VAL A 547 27.51 -11.77 8.99
C VAL A 547 28.47 -10.80 8.30
N MET A 548 29.78 -10.92 8.55
CA MET A 548 30.79 -10.03 7.97
C MET A 548 30.95 -10.22 6.47
N ALA A 549 30.80 -11.44 5.96
CA ALA A 549 30.80 -11.71 4.51
C ALA A 549 29.61 -11.02 3.83
N GLN A 550 28.39 -11.27 4.33
CA GLN A 550 27.18 -10.66 3.77
C GLN A 550 27.17 -9.13 3.90
N PHE A 551 27.67 -8.60 5.01
CA PHE A 551 27.77 -7.16 5.20
C PHE A 551 28.75 -6.50 4.21
N ARG A 552 29.86 -7.15 3.90
CA ARG A 552 30.82 -6.70 2.89
C ARG A 552 30.20 -6.70 1.50
N ASP A 553 29.47 -7.77 1.15
CA ASP A 553 28.82 -7.91 -0.16
C ASP A 553 27.70 -6.88 -0.34
N MET A 554 26.93 -6.59 0.72
CA MET A 554 25.92 -5.52 0.74
C MET A 554 26.56 -4.16 0.46
N ARG A 555 27.72 -3.84 1.05
CA ARG A 555 28.43 -2.57 0.80
C ARG A 555 28.96 -2.44 -0.63
N ILE A 556 29.36 -3.56 -1.25
CA ILE A 556 29.79 -3.58 -2.65
C ILE A 556 28.61 -3.29 -3.58
N SER A 557 27.38 -3.63 -3.18
CA SER A 557 26.15 -3.39 -3.94
C SER A 557 25.64 -1.93 -3.91
N ASP A 558 26.41 -1.00 -3.31
CA ASP A 558 26.13 0.44 -3.22
C ASP A 558 24.76 0.78 -2.57
N LEU A 559 24.28 -0.10 -1.69
CA LEU A 559 23.06 0.12 -0.93
C LEU A 559 23.37 0.88 0.36
N ASP A 560 22.58 1.89 0.65
CA ASP A 560 22.64 2.61 1.91
C ASP A 560 22.29 1.69 3.08
N MET A 561 23.06 1.75 4.15
CA MET A 561 22.84 0.97 5.36
C MET A 561 21.67 1.56 6.16
N ASP A 562 20.91 0.69 6.80
CA ASP A 562 19.89 1.08 7.77
C ASP A 562 20.31 0.82 9.22
N GLY A 563 19.63 1.47 10.14
CA GLY A 563 19.88 1.33 11.58
C GLY A 563 19.63 -0.11 12.07
N PHE A 564 18.75 -0.87 11.42
CA PHE A 564 18.46 -2.25 11.80
C PHE A 564 19.64 -3.20 11.52
N THR A 565 20.27 -3.07 10.37
CA THR A 565 21.46 -3.86 10.01
C THR A 565 22.61 -3.58 10.97
N ILE A 566 22.91 -2.29 11.23
CA ILE A 566 23.95 -1.89 12.17
C ILE A 566 23.66 -2.42 13.57
N SER A 567 22.44 -2.27 14.07
CA SER A 567 22.03 -2.77 15.39
C SER A 567 22.19 -4.29 15.51
N SER A 568 21.87 -5.04 14.44
CA SER A 568 22.04 -6.50 14.42
C SER A 568 23.51 -6.92 14.54
N ILE A 569 24.43 -6.22 13.85
CA ILE A 569 25.87 -6.48 13.91
C ILE A 569 26.45 -6.08 15.29
N LEU A 570 25.99 -4.97 15.85
CA LEU A 570 26.38 -4.54 17.21
C LEU A 570 25.92 -5.54 18.28
N CYS A 571 24.69 -6.07 18.15
CA CYS A 571 24.21 -7.12 19.05
C CYS A 571 25.10 -8.38 18.99
N LEU A 572 25.51 -8.80 17.79
CA LEU A 572 26.44 -9.92 17.60
C LEU A 572 27.83 -9.61 18.22
N SER A 573 28.35 -8.39 17.99
CA SER A 573 29.63 -7.97 18.60
C SER A 573 29.56 -8.02 20.12
N GLY A 574 28.44 -7.62 20.72
CA GLY A 574 28.22 -7.69 22.16
C GLY A 574 28.06 -9.13 22.67
N SER A 575 27.36 -10.03 21.96
CA SER A 575 27.19 -11.43 22.37
C SER A 575 28.48 -12.22 22.24
N SER A 576 29.29 -11.95 21.21
CA SER A 576 30.59 -12.59 20.97
C SER A 576 31.73 -11.94 21.72
N VAL A 577 31.48 -10.87 22.50
CA VAL A 577 32.47 -10.07 23.24
C VAL A 577 33.63 -9.59 22.34
N LYS A 578 33.34 -9.20 21.09
CA LYS A 578 34.32 -8.71 20.11
C LYS A 578 34.32 -7.18 20.06
N LEU A 579 35.06 -6.55 20.98
CA LEU A 579 35.11 -5.09 21.09
C LEU A 579 35.63 -4.41 19.80
N GLU A 580 36.66 -4.96 19.16
CA GLU A 580 37.23 -4.39 17.93
C GLU A 580 36.19 -4.25 16.83
N LEU A 581 35.40 -5.29 16.58
CA LEU A 581 34.31 -5.24 15.62
C LEU A 581 33.26 -4.17 16.01
N GLY A 582 32.94 -4.07 17.30
CA GLY A 582 32.00 -3.07 17.80
C GLY A 582 32.49 -1.63 17.52
N ILE A 583 33.78 -1.36 17.71
CA ILE A 583 34.41 -0.06 17.43
C ILE A 583 34.39 0.26 15.93
N GLU A 584 34.69 -0.72 15.06
CA GLU A 584 34.64 -0.52 13.61
C GLU A 584 33.22 -0.15 13.13
N ILE A 585 32.22 -0.85 13.65
CA ILE A 585 30.81 -0.57 13.31
C ILE A 585 30.35 0.77 13.89
N HIS A 586 30.80 1.14 15.10
CA HIS A 586 30.53 2.46 15.65
C HIS A 586 31.13 3.58 14.77
N ALA A 587 32.39 3.46 14.37
CA ALA A 587 33.01 4.42 13.45
C ALA A 587 32.28 4.52 12.12
N LEU A 588 31.72 3.41 11.65
CA LEU A 588 30.91 3.38 10.43
C LEU A 588 29.55 4.08 10.64
N SER A 589 28.87 3.84 11.76
CA SER A 589 27.59 4.49 12.08
C SER A 589 27.74 6.02 12.16
N VAL A 590 28.83 6.50 12.74
CA VAL A 590 29.16 7.94 12.79
C VAL A 590 29.36 8.51 11.38
N LYS A 591 30.09 7.80 10.49
CA LYS A 591 30.31 8.24 9.10
C LYS A 591 29.04 8.30 8.27
N SER A 592 28.10 7.40 8.52
CA SER A 592 26.79 7.36 7.84
C SER A 592 25.72 8.22 8.51
N GLY A 593 26.03 8.87 9.65
CA GLY A 593 25.07 9.70 10.40
C GLY A 593 23.97 8.89 11.10
N LEU A 594 24.17 7.57 11.30
CA LEU A 594 23.22 6.67 11.94
C LEU A 594 23.46 6.49 13.45
N ASP A 595 24.53 7.07 13.98
CA ASP A 595 24.89 7.02 15.41
C ASP A 595 23.83 7.68 16.31
N LEU A 596 23.07 8.65 15.77
CA LEU A 596 21.97 9.33 16.45
C LEU A 596 20.63 8.58 16.36
N ASP A 597 20.55 7.52 15.56
CA ASP A 597 19.36 6.66 15.53
C ASP A 597 19.19 5.97 16.88
N HIS A 598 17.94 5.98 17.40
CA HIS A 598 17.62 5.43 18.74
C HIS A 598 17.93 3.93 18.88
N SER A 599 17.78 3.16 17.81
CA SER A 599 18.08 1.73 17.80
C SER A 599 19.59 1.48 17.80
N VAL A 600 20.34 2.24 16.99
CA VAL A 600 21.79 2.14 16.88
C VAL A 600 22.45 2.58 18.18
N SER A 601 22.08 3.74 18.72
CA SER A 601 22.67 4.27 19.96
C SER A 601 22.41 3.35 21.15
N SER A 602 21.19 2.77 21.27
CA SER A 602 20.89 1.79 22.33
C SER A 602 21.67 0.47 22.18
N SER A 603 21.89 0.04 20.91
CA SER A 603 22.69 -1.14 20.62
C SER A 603 24.18 -0.89 20.88
N LEU A 604 24.69 0.32 20.63
CA LEU A 604 26.06 0.73 21.00
C LEU A 604 26.27 0.69 22.52
N ILE A 605 25.35 1.28 23.29
CA ILE A 605 25.40 1.23 24.76
C ILE A 605 25.48 -0.22 25.25
N THR A 606 24.62 -1.10 24.72
CA THR A 606 24.58 -2.51 25.10
C THR A 606 25.84 -3.25 24.68
N MET A 607 26.35 -3.00 23.47
CA MET A 607 27.57 -3.61 22.94
C MET A 607 28.79 -3.27 23.79
N TYR A 608 29.01 -1.96 24.06
CA TYR A 608 30.14 -1.55 24.91
C TYR A 608 30.03 -2.11 26.31
N SER A 609 28.84 -2.12 26.90
CA SER A 609 28.60 -2.72 28.21
C SER A 609 28.98 -4.21 28.23
N LYS A 610 28.47 -5.00 27.28
CA LYS A 610 28.76 -6.45 27.20
C LYS A 610 30.24 -6.75 26.92
N CYS A 611 30.92 -5.86 26.18
CA CYS A 611 32.37 -5.97 25.94
C CYS A 611 33.21 -5.47 27.12
N GLY A 612 32.61 -5.05 28.25
CA GLY A 612 33.34 -4.62 29.47
C GLY A 612 33.73 -3.12 29.46
N SER A 613 33.46 -2.36 28.42
CA SER A 613 33.77 -0.92 28.33
C SER A 613 32.61 -0.06 28.78
N LEU A 614 32.38 0.00 30.11
CA LEU A 614 31.30 0.82 30.70
C LEU A 614 31.53 2.33 30.45
N TYR A 615 32.78 2.77 30.35
CA TYR A 615 33.17 4.16 30.09
C TYR A 615 32.68 4.60 28.70
N ASP A 616 32.93 3.82 27.65
CA ASP A 616 32.47 4.13 26.30
C ASP A 616 30.95 4.06 26.19
N SER A 617 30.33 3.10 26.90
CA SER A 617 28.86 3.01 27.03
C SER A 617 28.24 4.30 27.58
N SER A 618 28.89 4.91 28.62
CA SER A 618 28.42 6.17 29.19
C SER A 618 28.63 7.36 28.25
N ILE A 619 29.73 7.41 27.52
CA ILE A 619 30.00 8.47 26.51
C ILE A 619 28.92 8.45 25.43
N VAL A 620 28.58 7.27 24.89
CA VAL A 620 27.52 7.13 23.90
C VAL A 620 26.17 7.60 24.46
N PHE A 621 25.83 7.22 25.68
CA PHE A 621 24.59 7.67 26.32
C PHE A 621 24.56 9.19 26.50
N ASP A 622 25.65 9.80 26.96
CA ASP A 622 25.74 11.25 27.20
C ASP A 622 25.70 12.06 25.88
N SER A 623 26.02 11.46 24.74
CA SER A 623 25.90 12.09 23.43
C SER A 623 24.47 12.19 22.90
N ILE A 624 23.52 11.45 23.48
CA ILE A 624 22.12 11.43 23.05
C ILE A 624 21.41 12.67 23.61
N MET A 625 20.96 13.57 22.74
CA MET A 625 20.26 14.80 23.15
C MET A 625 18.93 14.54 23.89
N GLN A 626 18.16 13.55 23.45
CA GLN A 626 16.87 13.14 24.05
C GLN A 626 16.83 11.61 24.17
N PRO A 627 17.36 11.04 25.26
CA PRO A 627 17.36 9.60 25.45
C PRO A 627 15.95 9.04 25.53
N CYS A 628 15.65 8.03 24.74
CA CYS A 628 14.37 7.31 24.78
C CYS A 628 14.39 6.26 25.91
N LEU A 629 13.24 5.65 26.20
CA LEU A 629 13.09 4.59 27.18
C LEU A 629 14.15 3.47 27.01
N ILE A 630 14.40 3.04 25.76
CA ILE A 630 15.35 1.95 25.49
C ILE A 630 16.78 2.36 25.86
N SER A 631 17.21 3.59 25.54
CA SER A 631 18.55 4.08 25.87
C SER A 631 18.75 4.21 27.39
N TRP A 632 17.73 4.73 28.11
CA TRP A 632 17.74 4.76 29.57
C TRP A 632 17.83 3.37 30.18
N THR A 633 17.01 2.43 29.71
CA THR A 633 17.02 1.04 30.17
C THR A 633 18.37 0.38 29.91
N ALA A 634 18.93 0.56 28.71
CA ALA A 634 20.23 -0.02 28.35
C ALA A 634 21.36 0.44 29.28
N ILE A 635 21.44 1.74 29.58
CA ILE A 635 22.51 2.25 30.45
C ILE A 635 22.32 1.87 31.93
N ILE A 636 21.07 1.85 32.44
CA ILE A 636 20.75 1.38 33.79
C ILE A 636 21.15 -0.08 33.97
N VAL A 637 20.79 -0.94 33.01
CA VAL A 637 21.16 -2.36 32.98
C VAL A 637 22.69 -2.53 32.89
N ALA A 638 23.36 -1.71 32.07
CA ALA A 638 24.82 -1.71 31.96
C ALA A 638 25.49 -1.48 33.33
N TYR A 639 25.12 -0.40 34.01
CA TYR A 639 25.68 -0.11 35.34
C TYR A 639 25.32 -1.17 36.38
N ALA A 640 24.08 -1.73 36.32
CA ALA A 640 23.64 -2.81 37.21
C ALA A 640 24.50 -4.07 37.04
N GLN A 641 24.75 -4.50 35.79
CA GLN A 641 25.53 -5.70 35.49
C GLN A 641 27.00 -5.54 35.88
N HIS A 642 27.55 -4.35 35.80
CA HIS A 642 28.91 -4.06 36.25
C HIS A 642 29.03 -3.77 37.76
N GLY A 643 28.00 -4.04 38.56
CA GLY A 643 28.03 -3.90 40.01
C GLY A 643 28.04 -2.45 40.51
N GLN A 644 27.83 -1.44 39.64
CA GLN A 644 27.76 -0.02 40.00
C GLN A 644 26.32 0.41 40.34
N ALA A 645 25.73 -0.23 41.37
CA ALA A 645 24.33 0.00 41.71
C ALA A 645 24.00 1.45 42.04
N ASN A 646 24.89 2.16 42.70
CA ASN A 646 24.60 3.56 43.05
C ASN A 646 24.38 4.44 41.80
N GLU A 647 25.16 4.23 40.75
CA GLU A 647 25.04 4.98 39.52
C GLU A 647 23.79 4.52 38.75
N ALA A 648 23.52 3.19 38.70
CA ALA A 648 22.28 2.68 38.11
C ALA A 648 21.03 3.28 38.76
N LEU A 649 20.99 3.35 40.12
CA LEU A 649 19.86 3.94 40.83
C LEU A 649 19.76 5.45 40.65
N LYS A 650 20.88 6.17 40.56
CA LYS A 650 20.88 7.61 40.25
C LYS A 650 20.31 7.87 38.85
N LEU A 651 20.71 7.07 37.87
CA LEU A 651 20.20 7.18 36.50
C LEU A 651 18.71 6.88 36.44
N PHE A 652 18.22 5.88 37.19
CA PHE A 652 16.80 5.59 37.29
C PHE A 652 16.01 6.78 37.86
N GLU A 653 16.51 7.42 38.93
CA GLU A 653 15.86 8.62 39.47
C GLU A 653 15.99 9.83 38.53
N LYS A 654 17.03 9.93 37.71
CA LYS A 654 17.18 10.94 36.68
C LYS A 654 16.15 10.73 35.56
N MET A 655 16.01 9.49 35.05
CA MET A 655 15.01 9.09 34.07
C MET A 655 13.60 9.52 34.48
N LYS A 656 13.22 9.25 35.75
CA LYS A 656 11.91 9.64 36.30
C LYS A 656 11.72 11.16 36.32
N ARG A 657 12.77 11.92 36.70
CA ARG A 657 12.73 13.41 36.71
C ARG A 657 12.61 13.99 35.30
N GLU A 658 13.12 13.34 34.29
CA GLU A 658 12.98 13.74 32.88
C GLU A 658 11.62 13.33 32.28
N GLY A 659 10.73 12.68 33.09
CA GLY A 659 9.37 12.32 32.67
C GLY A 659 9.28 11.08 31.80
N VAL A 660 10.34 10.27 31.72
CA VAL A 660 10.33 8.99 31.00
C VAL A 660 9.80 7.90 31.93
N GLU A 661 8.67 7.28 31.57
CA GLU A 661 8.08 6.19 32.36
C GLU A 661 8.88 4.90 32.23
N PRO A 662 9.28 4.27 33.36
CA PRO A 662 9.99 3.00 33.35
C PRO A 662 9.08 1.85 32.89
N ASP A 663 9.64 0.90 32.16
CA ASP A 663 8.98 -0.33 31.78
C ASP A 663 9.41 -1.52 32.66
N SER A 664 8.87 -2.69 32.37
CA SER A 664 9.21 -3.96 33.02
C SER A 664 10.72 -4.25 32.99
N VAL A 665 11.38 -4.00 31.85
CA VAL A 665 12.82 -4.28 31.66
C VAL A 665 13.69 -3.31 32.50
N THR A 666 13.28 -2.04 32.60
CA THR A 666 13.94 -1.05 33.45
C THR A 666 13.94 -1.52 34.91
N PHE A 667 12.79 -2.03 35.39
CA PHE A 667 12.71 -2.57 36.76
C PHE A 667 13.57 -3.82 36.96
N VAL A 668 13.73 -4.70 35.99
CA VAL A 668 14.73 -5.79 36.07
C VAL A 668 16.13 -5.22 36.29
N GLY A 669 16.54 -4.18 35.56
CA GLY A 669 17.83 -3.52 35.74
C GLY A 669 17.99 -2.95 37.15
N VAL A 670 16.99 -2.24 37.66
CA VAL A 670 17.00 -1.68 39.01
C VAL A 670 17.07 -2.75 40.09
N LEU A 671 16.31 -3.82 39.96
CA LEU A 671 16.32 -4.95 40.89
C LEU A 671 17.65 -5.73 40.87
N THR A 672 18.25 -5.90 39.68
CA THR A 672 19.59 -6.47 39.49
C THR A 672 20.65 -5.62 40.20
N ALA A 673 20.57 -4.29 40.08
CA ALA A 673 21.45 -3.39 40.80
C ALA A 673 21.32 -3.55 42.32
N CYS A 674 20.06 -3.67 42.81
CA CYS A 674 19.84 -3.95 44.25
C CYS A 674 20.41 -5.30 44.67
N SER A 675 20.25 -6.36 43.84
CA SER A 675 20.77 -7.70 44.15
C SER A 675 22.29 -7.71 44.26
N HIS A 676 23.01 -7.15 43.32
CA HIS A 676 24.48 -7.14 43.34
C HIS A 676 25.09 -6.38 44.52
N ASN A 677 24.35 -5.46 45.14
CA ASN A 677 24.81 -4.66 46.29
C ASN A 677 24.09 -5.00 47.61
N GLY A 678 23.29 -6.06 47.65
CA GLY A 678 22.61 -6.52 48.86
C GLY A 678 21.59 -5.50 49.43
N LEU A 679 21.01 -4.64 48.61
CA LEU A 679 20.07 -3.58 49.05
C LEU A 679 18.64 -4.12 49.18
N VAL A 680 18.42 -5.03 50.17
CA VAL A 680 17.17 -5.79 50.33
C VAL A 680 15.96 -4.88 50.45
N GLU A 681 15.97 -3.91 51.36
CA GLU A 681 14.85 -2.99 51.59
C GLU A 681 14.48 -2.17 50.35
N LYS A 682 15.50 -1.68 49.60
CA LYS A 682 15.27 -0.94 48.35
C LYS A 682 14.72 -1.85 47.26
N GLY A 683 15.18 -3.08 47.13
CA GLY A 683 14.67 -4.06 46.16
C GLY A 683 13.17 -4.28 46.32
N PHE A 684 12.71 -4.54 47.56
CA PHE A 684 11.28 -4.67 47.84
C PHE A 684 10.50 -3.38 47.62
N SER A 685 11.09 -2.22 47.95
CA SER A 685 10.47 -0.92 47.69
C SER A 685 10.27 -0.70 46.22
N TYR A 686 11.25 -1.00 45.35
CA TYR A 686 11.12 -0.88 43.89
C TYR A 686 10.15 -1.90 43.29
N LEU A 687 10.12 -3.15 43.77
CA LEU A 687 9.13 -4.13 43.35
C LEU A 687 7.70 -3.66 43.68
N ASN A 688 7.50 -3.08 44.86
CA ASN A 688 6.19 -2.50 45.22
C ASN A 688 5.83 -1.27 44.41
N SER A 689 6.81 -0.39 44.13
CA SER A 689 6.61 0.80 43.29
C SER A 689 6.21 0.39 41.85
N MET A 690 6.82 -0.64 41.28
CA MET A 690 6.45 -1.18 39.98
C MET A 690 4.95 -1.49 39.88
N VAL A 691 4.38 -2.09 40.92
CA VAL A 691 2.96 -2.48 40.95
C VAL A 691 2.05 -1.29 41.29
N ARG A 692 2.39 -0.49 42.32
CA ARG A 692 1.51 0.55 42.84
C ARG A 692 1.55 1.83 42.06
N ASP A 693 2.74 2.27 41.64
CA ASP A 693 2.94 3.57 41.00
C ASP A 693 2.80 3.49 39.48
N TYR A 694 3.20 2.35 38.89
CA TYR A 694 3.20 2.16 37.42
C TYR A 694 2.21 1.12 36.92
N GLY A 695 1.51 0.38 37.80
CA GLY A 695 0.51 -0.62 37.41
C GLY A 695 1.08 -1.83 36.65
N LEU A 696 2.40 -2.02 36.68
CA LEU A 696 3.09 -3.09 35.97
C LEU A 696 3.00 -4.40 36.78
N LYS A 697 2.69 -5.52 36.09
CA LYS A 697 2.67 -6.84 36.73
C LYS A 697 4.08 -7.43 36.76
N PRO A 698 4.63 -7.82 37.93
CA PRO A 698 5.93 -8.49 38.01
C PRO A 698 5.90 -9.85 37.30
N GLY A 699 6.87 -10.08 36.44
CA GLY A 699 7.09 -11.38 35.79
C GLY A 699 8.21 -12.19 36.47
N THR A 700 8.51 -13.41 35.97
CA THR A 700 9.49 -14.33 36.50
C THR A 700 10.86 -13.71 36.73
N GLN A 701 11.35 -12.86 35.82
CA GLN A 701 12.64 -12.19 35.94
C GLN A 701 12.71 -11.25 37.16
N HIS A 702 11.63 -10.54 37.49
CA HIS A 702 11.58 -9.65 38.68
C HIS A 702 11.65 -10.44 39.98
N TYR A 703 10.90 -11.55 40.04
CA TYR A 703 10.92 -12.43 41.21
C TYR A 703 12.30 -13.12 41.36
N ALA A 704 12.91 -13.53 40.24
CA ALA A 704 14.27 -14.09 40.26
C ALA A 704 15.30 -13.10 40.79
N CYS A 705 15.22 -11.79 40.41
CA CYS A 705 16.10 -10.77 40.96
C CYS A 705 15.94 -10.61 42.50
N ILE A 706 14.72 -10.71 43.02
CA ILE A 706 14.47 -10.64 44.47
C ILE A 706 15.00 -11.91 45.18
N VAL A 707 14.82 -13.08 44.59
CA VAL A 707 15.37 -14.33 45.12
C VAL A 707 16.90 -14.30 45.12
N ASP A 708 17.53 -13.82 44.04
CA ASP A 708 18.98 -13.62 43.98
C ASP A 708 19.46 -12.59 45.03
N LEU A 709 18.73 -11.51 45.24
CA LEU A 709 19.00 -10.48 46.25
C LEU A 709 19.00 -11.09 47.68
N LEU A 710 17.97 -11.85 48.00
CA LEU A 710 17.87 -12.53 49.30
C LEU A 710 18.95 -13.62 49.44
N GLY A 711 19.18 -14.38 48.37
CA GLY A 711 20.24 -15.42 48.35
C GLY A 711 21.62 -14.84 48.57
N ARG A 712 22.02 -13.78 47.86
CA ARG A 712 23.33 -13.12 48.07
C ARG A 712 23.47 -12.47 49.43
N SER A 713 22.36 -12.01 50.01
CA SER A 713 22.35 -11.40 51.34
C SER A 713 22.34 -12.44 52.48
N GLY A 714 22.39 -13.75 52.19
CA GLY A 714 22.38 -14.83 53.19
C GLY A 714 21.01 -15.11 53.80
N LYS A 715 19.93 -14.51 53.31
CA LYS A 715 18.58 -14.65 53.81
C LYS A 715 17.82 -15.79 53.12
N LEU A 716 18.40 -16.99 53.11
CA LEU A 716 17.90 -18.13 52.33
C LEU A 716 16.50 -18.60 52.73
N GLU A 717 16.19 -18.60 54.04
CA GLU A 717 14.85 -18.92 54.54
C GLU A 717 13.78 -17.89 54.10
N GLU A 718 14.14 -16.59 54.05
CA GLU A 718 13.26 -15.56 53.53
C GLU A 718 13.05 -15.74 52.01
N ALA A 719 14.11 -16.12 51.27
CA ALA A 719 14.02 -16.42 49.86
C ALA A 719 13.07 -17.60 49.57
N TRP A 720 13.18 -18.67 50.36
CA TRP A 720 12.28 -19.82 50.26
C TRP A 720 10.82 -19.44 50.49
N ARG A 721 10.50 -18.74 51.58
CA ARG A 721 9.15 -18.27 51.91
C ARG A 721 8.62 -17.31 50.82
N PHE A 722 9.48 -16.50 50.27
CA PHE A 722 9.12 -15.61 49.17
C PHE A 722 8.72 -16.41 47.94
N ILE A 723 9.46 -17.47 47.57
CA ILE A 723 9.12 -18.38 46.46
C ILE A 723 7.74 -19.03 46.69
N GLU A 724 7.46 -19.52 47.90
CA GLU A 724 6.17 -20.13 48.23
C GLU A 724 5.00 -19.15 48.18
N SER A 725 5.24 -17.85 48.40
CA SER A 725 4.22 -16.80 48.39
C SER A 725 3.98 -16.15 47.03
N MET A 726 4.74 -16.49 45.99
CA MET A 726 4.62 -15.90 44.66
C MET A 726 3.32 -16.29 43.98
N PRO A 727 2.69 -15.35 43.22
CA PRO A 727 1.45 -15.62 42.48
C PRO A 727 1.66 -16.40 41.19
N ILE A 728 2.89 -16.80 40.86
CA ILE A 728 3.27 -17.49 39.61
C ILE A 728 4.06 -18.76 40.01
N GLU A 729 4.03 -19.76 39.12
CA GLU A 729 4.86 -20.96 39.31
C GLU A 729 6.33 -20.62 39.10
N PRO A 730 7.23 -21.04 40.01
CA PRO A 730 8.66 -20.80 39.89
C PRO A 730 9.25 -21.54 38.69
N ASP A 731 9.97 -20.82 37.83
CA ASP A 731 10.69 -21.33 36.68
C ASP A 731 12.15 -21.69 36.99
N ALA A 732 12.88 -22.17 35.97
CA ALA A 732 14.30 -22.55 36.14
C ALA A 732 15.18 -21.38 36.60
N LEU A 733 14.85 -20.13 36.20
CA LEU A 733 15.59 -18.93 36.57
C LEU A 733 15.52 -18.66 38.09
N ILE A 734 14.33 -18.82 38.68
CA ILE A 734 14.10 -18.62 40.10
C ILE A 734 14.83 -19.71 40.95
N TRP A 735 14.71 -20.96 40.53
CA TRP A 735 15.41 -22.06 41.21
C TRP A 735 16.94 -21.95 41.08
N GLY A 736 17.42 -21.50 39.90
CA GLY A 736 18.84 -21.21 39.66
C GLY A 736 19.38 -20.08 40.54
N ALA A 737 18.58 -19.03 40.75
CA ALA A 737 18.96 -17.93 41.68
C ALA A 737 19.07 -18.42 43.14
N LEU A 738 18.11 -19.22 43.62
CA LEU A 738 18.16 -19.79 44.96
C LEU A 738 19.36 -20.74 45.11
N LEU A 739 19.58 -21.63 44.14
CA LEU A 739 20.73 -22.57 44.15
C LEU A 739 22.08 -21.82 44.18
N GLY A 740 22.18 -20.70 43.42
CA GLY A 740 23.34 -19.80 43.46
C GLY A 740 23.61 -19.22 44.86
N GLY A 741 22.56 -18.77 45.55
CA GLY A 741 22.61 -18.29 46.92
C GLY A 741 23.01 -19.40 47.90
N CYS A 742 22.43 -20.60 47.78
CA CYS A 742 22.76 -21.75 48.62
C CYS A 742 24.25 -22.15 48.49
N ARG A 743 24.79 -22.08 47.27
CA ARG A 743 26.21 -22.35 47.02
C ARG A 743 27.13 -21.35 47.72
N VAL A 744 26.79 -20.04 47.67
CA VAL A 744 27.61 -18.98 48.30
C VAL A 744 27.64 -19.10 49.82
N HIS A 745 26.53 -19.51 50.42
CA HIS A 745 26.36 -19.61 51.88
C HIS A 745 26.43 -21.05 52.46
N GLY A 746 26.75 -22.05 51.63
CA GLY A 746 26.95 -23.43 52.07
C GLY A 746 25.68 -24.11 52.64
N HIS A 747 24.47 -23.74 52.18
CA HIS A 747 23.23 -24.29 52.72
C HIS A 747 22.80 -25.55 51.93
N GLU A 748 23.15 -26.72 52.50
CA GLU A 748 23.00 -28.04 51.85
C GLU A 748 21.51 -28.39 51.53
N GLU A 749 20.63 -28.33 52.53
CA GLU A 749 19.24 -28.80 52.37
C GLU A 749 18.46 -28.03 51.33
N LEU A 750 18.47 -26.70 51.37
CA LEU A 750 17.81 -25.86 50.37
C LEU A 750 18.50 -25.95 49.01
N GLY A 751 19.81 -26.13 48.96
CA GLY A 751 20.57 -26.35 47.73
C GLY A 751 20.20 -27.64 47.01
N LYS A 752 20.01 -28.75 47.74
CA LYS A 752 19.48 -30.01 47.18
C LYS A 752 18.12 -29.82 46.56
N LEU A 753 17.21 -29.20 47.29
CA LEU A 753 15.82 -29.01 46.87
C LEU A 753 15.74 -28.10 45.66
N ALA A 754 16.47 -26.98 45.66
CA ALA A 754 16.54 -26.05 44.53
C ALA A 754 17.11 -26.72 43.26
N ALA A 755 18.21 -27.50 43.42
CA ALA A 755 18.82 -28.25 42.33
C ALA A 755 17.89 -29.32 41.76
N GLN A 756 17.19 -30.07 42.63
CA GLN A 756 16.20 -31.05 42.17
C GLN A 756 15.10 -30.41 41.35
N LYS A 757 14.51 -29.31 41.83
CA LYS A 757 13.48 -28.55 41.10
C LYS A 757 13.97 -28.01 39.79
N LEU A 758 15.19 -27.48 39.75
CA LEU A 758 15.81 -26.97 38.52
C LEU A 758 16.04 -28.11 37.52
N LEU A 759 16.54 -29.25 37.94
CA LEU A 759 16.80 -30.41 37.05
C LEU A 759 15.50 -31.12 36.60
N GLU A 760 14.39 -31.02 37.37
CA GLU A 760 13.06 -31.44 36.91
C GLU A 760 12.58 -30.57 35.71
N LEU A 761 12.90 -29.29 35.72
CA LEU A 761 12.52 -28.35 34.65
C LEU A 761 13.51 -28.38 33.49
N GLU A 762 14.79 -28.38 33.77
CA GLU A 762 15.90 -28.36 32.79
C GLU A 762 16.91 -29.49 33.06
N PRO A 763 16.65 -30.75 32.62
CA PRO A 763 17.50 -31.90 32.89
C PRO A 763 18.94 -31.82 32.32
N ARG A 764 19.19 -30.88 31.40
CA ARG A 764 20.51 -30.69 30.76
C ARG A 764 21.26 -29.45 31.23
N ASP A 765 20.82 -28.76 32.26
CA ASP A 765 21.54 -27.61 32.80
C ASP A 765 22.84 -28.04 33.49
N SER A 766 23.97 -27.80 32.82
CA SER A 766 25.31 -28.13 33.37
C SER A 766 25.62 -27.33 34.64
N GLY A 767 25.09 -26.12 34.80
CA GLY A 767 25.26 -25.23 35.96
C GLY A 767 24.67 -25.86 37.24
N ALA A 768 23.46 -26.43 37.12
CA ALA A 768 22.81 -27.09 38.25
C ALA A 768 23.63 -28.27 38.81
N TYR A 769 24.11 -29.16 37.94
CA TYR A 769 24.95 -30.29 38.34
C TYR A 769 26.25 -29.83 38.99
N VAL A 770 26.92 -28.82 38.45
CA VAL A 770 28.17 -28.28 38.99
C VAL A 770 27.95 -27.61 40.36
N CYS A 771 26.90 -26.77 40.48
CA CYS A 771 26.56 -26.10 41.73
C CYS A 771 26.24 -27.12 42.85
N LEU A 772 25.40 -28.12 42.55
CA LEU A 772 25.06 -29.17 43.50
C LEU A 772 26.27 -29.99 43.88
N SER A 773 27.13 -30.38 42.93
CA SER A 773 28.38 -31.07 43.19
C SER A 773 29.32 -30.28 44.10
N ASN A 774 29.35 -28.93 43.95
CA ASN A 774 30.18 -28.06 44.80
C ASN A 774 29.62 -27.95 46.22
N ILE A 775 28.29 -27.81 46.38
CA ILE A 775 27.61 -27.80 47.69
C ILE A 775 27.93 -29.07 48.45
N TYR A 776 27.85 -30.27 47.83
CA TYR A 776 28.20 -31.53 48.45
C TYR A 776 29.70 -31.62 48.77
N ALA A 777 30.58 -31.12 47.93
CA ALA A 777 32.01 -31.11 48.21
C ALA A 777 32.38 -30.23 49.41
N GLU A 778 31.72 -29.06 49.52
CA GLU A 778 31.90 -28.19 50.70
C GLU A 778 31.37 -28.78 51.98
N ALA A 779 30.28 -29.55 51.91
CA ALA A 779 29.70 -30.32 53.03
C ALA A 779 30.50 -31.62 53.38
N GLY A 780 31.55 -31.95 52.59
CA GLY A 780 32.36 -33.18 52.81
C GLY A 780 31.68 -34.48 52.30
N CYS A 781 30.57 -34.39 51.62
CA CYS A 781 29.75 -35.50 51.10
C CYS A 781 30.32 -36.04 49.77
N TRP A 782 31.45 -36.74 49.79
CA TRP A 782 32.17 -37.13 48.54
C TRP A 782 31.50 -38.25 47.73
N GLU A 783 30.62 -39.03 48.33
CA GLU A 783 29.86 -40.08 47.64
C GLU A 783 28.80 -39.44 46.76
N GLU A 784 28.06 -38.48 47.27
CA GLU A 784 27.05 -37.70 46.54
C GLU A 784 27.67 -36.89 45.39
N VAL A 785 28.90 -36.34 45.61
CA VAL A 785 29.66 -35.67 44.52
C VAL A 785 29.92 -36.64 43.38
N ARG A 786 30.28 -37.89 43.63
CA ARG A 786 30.51 -38.91 42.60
C ARG A 786 29.21 -39.25 41.86
N GLU A 787 28.13 -39.45 42.60
CA GLU A 787 26.82 -39.76 42.01
C GLU A 787 26.34 -38.65 41.07
N ILE A 788 26.33 -37.39 41.50
CA ILE A 788 25.92 -36.27 40.69
C ILE A 788 26.80 -36.12 39.43
N ARG A 789 28.11 -36.29 39.54
CA ARG A 789 29.01 -36.26 38.38
C ARG A 789 28.83 -37.45 37.43
N SER A 790 28.42 -38.63 37.96
CA SER A 790 28.05 -39.79 37.15
C SER A 790 26.76 -39.51 36.37
N LEU A 791 25.74 -39.01 37.04
CA LEU A 791 24.45 -38.64 36.47
C LEU A 791 24.61 -37.56 35.34
N MET A 792 25.45 -36.55 35.57
CA MET A 792 25.78 -35.55 34.58
C MET A 792 26.37 -36.17 33.30
N ARG A 793 27.28 -37.17 33.46
CA ARG A 793 27.86 -37.90 32.33
C ARG A 793 26.86 -38.81 31.61
N GLU A 794 26.01 -39.51 32.38
CA GLU A 794 24.95 -40.38 31.83
C GLU A 794 23.95 -39.57 31.00
N MET A 795 23.63 -38.37 31.44
CA MET A 795 22.76 -37.41 30.68
C MET A 795 23.45 -36.76 29.48
N GLY A 796 24.75 -37.06 29.25
CA GLY A 796 25.53 -36.50 28.14
C GLY A 796 25.82 -35.02 28.29
N VAL A 797 25.76 -34.45 29.51
CA VAL A 797 25.97 -33.03 29.77
C VAL A 797 27.45 -32.78 30.03
N ASN A 798 28.07 -31.95 29.24
CA ASN A 798 29.46 -31.51 29.40
C ASN A 798 29.51 -30.11 30.01
N LYS A 799 30.50 -29.89 30.87
CA LYS A 799 30.77 -28.53 31.41
C LYS A 799 31.27 -27.65 30.29
N GLU A 800 30.62 -26.56 30.04
CA GLU A 800 31.16 -25.52 29.15
C GLU A 800 32.39 -24.88 29.81
N PRO A 801 33.53 -24.78 29.09
CA PRO A 801 34.72 -24.12 29.63
C PRO A 801 34.47 -22.61 29.74
N GLY A 802 34.79 -22.03 30.88
CA GLY A 802 34.78 -20.57 31.01
C GLY A 802 35.89 -19.96 30.15
N TRP A 803 35.54 -19.06 29.26
CA TRP A 803 36.49 -18.28 28.47
C TRP A 803 36.77 -16.97 29.21
N SER A 804 38.05 -16.66 29.44
CA SER A 804 38.49 -15.29 29.72
C SER A 804 39.40 -14.87 28.58
N SER A 805 39.02 -13.86 27.82
CA SER A 805 39.92 -13.16 26.93
C SER A 805 40.63 -12.07 27.74
N MET A 806 41.97 -12.15 27.88
CA MET A 806 42.77 -11.00 28.27
C MET A 806 42.89 -10.03 27.10
#